data_456976bede7664cdf4d78a9967220e16
#
_entry.id   456976bede7664cdf4d78a9967220e16
#
_cell.length_a   1.000
_cell.length_b   1.000
_cell.length_c   1.000
_cell.angle_alpha   90.00
_cell.angle_beta   90.00
_cell.angle_gamma   90.00
#
_symmetry.space_group_name_H-M   'P 1'
#
loop_
_entity.id
_entity.type
_entity.pdbx_description
1 polymer ?
#
loop_
_entity_poly.entity_id
_entity_poly.type
_entity_poly.pdbx_seq_one_letter_code
_entity_poly.pdbx_strand_id
1 'polypeptide(L)'
;MTNPTKSDFTRAAAVFPSREPTALPIHFRYGDRIVDGIPADFHPTSAYSYADANILRYEYTGISPEGLEIRLTETEYRDYPVREWTATFTNRGQTDTEILSDIRIGGVLAGSEPHFVHSNGDTCGEDGYTWFTDPVTNETRTIFPDDGTSCHGAAPYMILRFRAYSVRIGIGYPSMWQASVRQTADGTEYLVGQRRCHMKLHPGETIRTPSVTMLCYTGDEAHGRNLWRRWYMAHILPREDGVPLSPYCCMHNFCADGMPEFTGATEENQCGALQTYLKNGIHPDIWWIDAGWYPCGGNWPYIGTWEPDPTRFPHGLAPIGELCRENDVRFLLWFEPERVVTGTWLHEQHHDWLLPIPEPREDNPAHHNDNHLLDLGNPAALNWLIDHVDGLIKKSGIRVYRQDFNFAPLACFVAAEAEDRIGAVENHHVQGYLRYWDELIRRNPGLWIDSCASGGRRNDLDTMRRAVPLHYTDVGYGNHPIKQKQHRAMFTWIPYFRAHNMSWDKPDGTYGGGDHPVPDEFAYENAMAPALTDMLHYTAGEADYGRARRMQALWRRAAEMELSYDYYPLTETNADAHDWYAMQFDGEREGFVQVIRNTLVEDDTATFSLYIEDGAVYTFTDEDGNTCQKTADALRNGFRVTLPRRTGRIWFYTKG
;
A
#
# COMPACT_ATOMS: atom_id res chain seq x y z
N MET A 1 6.07 23.28 8.59
CA MET A 1 6.01 22.08 7.71
C MET A 1 7.40 21.68 7.28
N THR A 2 7.72 20.38 7.31
CA THR A 2 9.03 19.80 6.96
C THR A 2 9.34 19.99 5.47
N ASN A 3 10.51 20.54 5.16
CA ASN A 3 11.03 20.67 3.81
C ASN A 3 12.45 20.11 3.75
N PRO A 4 12.91 19.60 2.59
CA PRO A 4 14.27 19.17 2.42
C PRO A 4 15.27 20.31 2.70
N THR A 5 16.33 20.00 3.43
CA THR A 5 17.39 20.95 3.76
C THR A 5 18.56 20.84 2.80
N LYS A 6 19.41 21.87 2.74
CA LYS A 6 20.67 21.79 2.00
C LYS A 6 21.56 20.65 2.51
N SER A 7 21.50 20.34 3.81
CA SER A 7 22.23 19.23 4.43
C SER A 7 21.78 17.87 3.87
N ASP A 8 20.47 17.69 3.68
CA ASP A 8 19.90 16.45 3.12
C ASP A 8 20.41 16.22 1.70
N PHE A 9 20.33 17.23 0.82
CA PHE A 9 20.83 17.13 -0.55
C PHE A 9 22.35 16.92 -0.62
N THR A 10 23.11 17.60 0.24
CA THR A 10 24.57 17.41 0.30
C THR A 10 24.93 16.00 0.74
N ARG A 11 24.22 15.48 1.74
CA ARG A 11 24.41 14.11 2.21
C ARG A 11 23.99 13.10 1.15
N ALA A 12 22.83 13.28 0.52
CA ALA A 12 22.35 12.41 -0.55
C ALA A 12 23.37 12.32 -1.71
N ALA A 13 23.92 13.45 -2.15
CA ALA A 13 24.93 13.49 -3.19
C ALA A 13 26.22 12.73 -2.84
N ALA A 14 26.58 12.67 -1.54
CA ALA A 14 27.75 11.94 -1.06
C ALA A 14 27.50 10.44 -0.82
N VAL A 15 26.25 10.03 -0.67
CA VAL A 15 25.88 8.66 -0.26
C VAL A 15 25.33 7.84 -1.43
N PHE A 16 24.61 8.48 -2.35
CA PHE A 16 24.03 7.77 -3.49
C PHE A 16 25.10 7.25 -4.44
N PRO A 17 24.86 6.10 -5.10
CA PRO A 17 25.79 5.50 -6.04
C PRO A 17 26.28 6.46 -7.11
N SER A 18 27.51 6.23 -7.56
CA SER A 18 28.13 6.94 -8.69
C SER A 18 27.32 6.69 -9.98
N ARG A 19 27.44 7.65 -10.92
CA ARG A 19 26.89 7.54 -12.28
C ARG A 19 27.91 7.04 -13.32
N GLU A 20 29.11 6.67 -12.89
CA GLU A 20 30.07 6.03 -13.76
C GLU A 20 29.59 4.60 -14.12
N PRO A 21 29.63 4.19 -15.40
CA PRO A 21 29.06 2.92 -15.84
C PRO A 21 29.48 1.70 -15.02
N THR A 22 30.75 1.60 -14.66
CA THR A 22 31.33 0.49 -13.89
C THR A 22 31.03 0.55 -12.38
N ALA A 23 30.46 1.66 -11.91
CA ALA A 23 30.10 1.87 -10.52
C ALA A 23 28.58 2.11 -10.32
N LEU A 24 27.78 1.80 -11.35
CA LEU A 24 26.33 1.81 -11.25
C LEU A 24 25.86 0.74 -10.25
N PRO A 25 24.73 0.99 -9.54
CA PRO A 25 24.27 0.11 -8.45
C PRO A 25 23.58 -1.15 -8.96
N ILE A 26 24.16 -1.86 -9.91
CA ILE A 26 23.66 -3.12 -10.45
C ILE A 26 24.74 -4.19 -10.36
N HIS A 27 24.39 -5.34 -9.79
CA HIS A 27 25.28 -6.48 -9.58
C HIS A 27 24.56 -7.74 -10.03
N PHE A 28 25.23 -8.65 -10.74
CA PHE A 28 24.64 -9.91 -11.20
C PHE A 28 25.72 -10.94 -11.58
N ARG A 29 25.29 -12.20 -11.70
CA ARG A 29 26.07 -13.26 -12.34
C ARG A 29 25.58 -13.47 -13.77
N TYR A 30 26.51 -13.64 -14.70
CA TYR A 30 26.25 -14.05 -16.07
C TYR A 30 27.12 -15.26 -16.39
N GLY A 31 26.57 -16.46 -16.39
CA GLY A 31 27.30 -17.71 -16.31
C GLY A 31 28.18 -17.73 -15.05
N ASP A 32 29.49 -17.96 -15.27
CA ASP A 32 30.48 -17.94 -14.18
C ASP A 32 31.02 -16.54 -13.84
N ARG A 33 30.69 -15.53 -14.65
CA ARG A 33 31.18 -14.16 -14.47
C ARG A 33 30.37 -13.41 -13.45
N ILE A 34 31.04 -12.77 -12.47
CA ILE A 34 30.46 -11.75 -11.61
C ILE A 34 30.60 -10.40 -12.33
N VAL A 35 29.48 -9.64 -12.39
CA VAL A 35 29.41 -8.36 -13.08
C VAL A 35 28.92 -7.29 -12.11
N ASP A 36 29.71 -6.21 -11.99
CA ASP A 36 29.39 -5.02 -11.21
C ASP A 36 29.25 -3.83 -12.17
N GLY A 37 28.16 -3.09 -12.07
CA GLY A 37 27.83 -2.02 -13.00
C GLY A 37 27.59 -2.51 -14.43
N ILE A 38 27.90 -1.66 -15.41
CA ILE A 38 27.91 -2.00 -16.84
C ILE A 38 29.36 -1.96 -17.31
N PRO A 39 30.02 -3.10 -17.55
CA PRO A 39 31.44 -3.17 -17.86
C PRO A 39 31.74 -2.65 -19.27
N ALA A 40 33.00 -2.28 -19.53
CA ALA A 40 33.44 -1.67 -20.79
C ALA A 40 33.18 -2.54 -22.03
N ASP A 41 33.28 -3.86 -21.90
CA ASP A 41 33.00 -4.83 -22.97
C ASP A 41 31.51 -4.94 -23.34
N PHE A 42 30.61 -4.35 -22.54
CA PHE A 42 29.19 -4.18 -22.88
C PHE A 42 28.93 -2.85 -23.63
N HIS A 43 29.96 -2.10 -23.97
CA HIS A 43 29.85 -0.83 -24.69
C HIS A 43 28.82 0.13 -24.08
N PRO A 44 29.01 0.56 -22.82
CA PRO A 44 28.04 1.36 -22.10
C PRO A 44 27.75 2.70 -22.76
N THR A 45 26.50 3.07 -22.86
CA THR A 45 26.00 4.37 -23.29
C THR A 45 25.06 4.96 -22.23
N SER A 46 24.92 6.28 -22.21
CA SER A 46 24.00 6.94 -21.31
C SER A 46 23.24 8.05 -22.00
N ALA A 47 22.00 8.24 -21.58
CA ALA A 47 21.13 9.34 -21.97
C ALA A 47 20.37 9.88 -20.75
N TYR A 48 19.85 11.09 -20.85
CA TYR A 48 18.97 11.61 -19.82
C TYR A 48 17.80 12.37 -20.45
N SER A 49 16.69 12.43 -19.71
CA SER A 49 15.50 13.15 -20.09
C SER A 49 14.78 13.74 -18.87
N TYR A 50 14.10 14.85 -19.04
CA TYR A 50 13.23 15.41 -18.03
C TYR A 50 11.82 14.83 -18.22
N ALA A 51 11.28 14.18 -17.18
CA ALA A 51 9.87 13.79 -17.17
C ALA A 51 8.99 14.99 -16.82
N ASP A 52 9.47 15.86 -15.92
CA ASP A 52 8.89 17.17 -15.61
C ASP A 52 9.98 18.09 -14.99
N ALA A 53 9.59 19.22 -14.41
CA ALA A 53 10.56 20.18 -13.80
C ALA A 53 11.35 19.57 -12.62
N ASN A 54 10.77 18.60 -11.92
CA ASN A 54 11.32 18.01 -10.70
C ASN A 54 11.87 16.60 -10.89
N ILE A 55 11.57 15.95 -12.01
CA ILE A 55 11.97 14.56 -12.26
C ILE A 55 12.93 14.48 -13.46
N LEU A 56 14.16 14.04 -13.18
CA LEU A 56 15.18 13.77 -14.17
C LEU A 56 15.43 12.26 -14.24
N ARG A 57 15.37 11.70 -15.44
CA ARG A 57 15.65 10.28 -15.69
C ARG A 57 16.97 10.12 -16.44
N TYR A 58 17.84 9.27 -15.92
CA TYR A 58 19.04 8.78 -16.59
C TYR A 58 18.79 7.34 -17.04
N GLU A 59 19.20 7.03 -18.25
CA GLU A 59 19.16 5.69 -18.80
C GLU A 59 20.59 5.29 -19.18
N TYR A 60 21.04 4.17 -18.65
CA TYR A 60 22.35 3.57 -18.95
C TYR A 60 22.08 2.24 -19.66
N THR A 61 22.66 2.05 -20.84
CA THR A 61 22.46 0.83 -21.64
C THR A 61 23.81 0.24 -21.98
N GLY A 62 23.93 -1.09 -21.86
CA GLY A 62 25.07 -1.86 -22.32
C GLY A 62 24.62 -3.14 -22.99
N ILE A 63 25.38 -3.62 -24.01
CA ILE A 63 25.08 -4.86 -24.72
C ILE A 63 26.33 -5.72 -24.71
N SER A 64 26.23 -6.94 -24.17
CA SER A 64 27.35 -7.90 -24.20
C SER A 64 27.66 -8.38 -25.62
N PRO A 65 28.86 -8.94 -25.90
CA PRO A 65 29.17 -9.52 -27.19
C PRO A 65 28.19 -10.60 -27.65
N GLU A 66 27.56 -11.32 -26.71
CA GLU A 66 26.59 -12.40 -26.96
C GLU A 66 25.15 -11.87 -27.14
N GLY A 67 24.92 -10.57 -26.94
CA GLY A 67 23.66 -9.91 -27.17
C GLY A 67 22.77 -9.75 -25.92
N LEU A 68 23.31 -9.90 -24.70
CA LEU A 68 22.58 -9.52 -23.48
C LEU A 68 22.58 -8.00 -23.33
N GLU A 69 21.43 -7.37 -23.50
CA GLU A 69 21.22 -5.94 -23.21
C GLU A 69 20.86 -5.74 -21.74
N ILE A 70 21.53 -4.82 -21.09
CA ILE A 70 21.21 -4.31 -19.77
C ILE A 70 20.80 -2.85 -19.93
N ARG A 71 19.66 -2.49 -19.34
CA ARG A 71 19.20 -1.10 -19.27
C ARG A 71 18.89 -0.77 -17.81
N LEU A 72 19.68 0.12 -17.21
CA LEU A 72 19.43 0.67 -15.88
C LEU A 72 18.82 2.05 -16.02
N THR A 73 17.65 2.25 -15.42
CA THR A 73 17.00 3.56 -15.30
C THR A 73 17.21 4.09 -13.89
N GLU A 74 17.76 5.29 -13.76
CA GLU A 74 17.81 6.05 -12.53
C GLU A 74 16.81 7.22 -12.63
N THR A 75 15.94 7.35 -11.64
CA THR A 75 15.06 8.53 -11.50
C THR A 75 15.57 9.38 -10.34
N GLU A 76 15.89 10.64 -10.61
CA GLU A 76 16.29 11.64 -9.62
C GLU A 76 15.13 12.62 -9.38
N TYR A 77 14.70 12.74 -8.12
CA TYR A 77 13.73 13.73 -7.69
C TYR A 77 14.48 14.98 -7.19
N ARG A 78 14.37 16.09 -7.92
CA ARG A 78 15.18 17.29 -7.67
C ARG A 78 14.65 18.16 -6.54
N ASP A 79 13.40 18.01 -6.19
CA ASP A 79 12.71 18.66 -5.08
C ASP A 79 12.82 17.88 -3.75
N TYR A 80 13.28 16.63 -3.80
CA TYR A 80 13.56 15.79 -2.63
C TYR A 80 14.91 15.08 -2.76
N PRO A 81 15.62 14.77 -1.65
CA PRO A 81 16.86 14.00 -1.66
C PRO A 81 16.60 12.51 -1.93
N VAL A 82 15.97 12.20 -3.09
CA VAL A 82 15.49 10.87 -3.47
C VAL A 82 16.05 10.48 -4.83
N ARG A 83 16.52 9.23 -4.91
CA ARG A 83 16.79 8.54 -6.18
C ARG A 83 16.16 7.15 -6.18
N GLU A 84 15.88 6.67 -7.38
CA GLU A 84 15.29 5.36 -7.64
C GLU A 84 15.98 4.69 -8.80
N TRP A 85 16.16 3.37 -8.72
CA TRP A 85 16.79 2.55 -9.76
C TRP A 85 15.92 1.34 -10.10
N THR A 86 15.86 1.02 -11.39
CA THR A 86 15.27 -0.22 -11.92
C THR A 86 16.09 -0.65 -13.12
N ALA A 87 16.35 -1.95 -13.25
CA ALA A 87 17.05 -2.49 -14.42
C ALA A 87 16.17 -3.47 -15.19
N THR A 88 16.40 -3.55 -16.51
CA THR A 88 15.89 -4.61 -17.38
C THR A 88 17.02 -5.33 -18.06
N PHE A 89 16.84 -6.63 -18.29
CA PHE A 89 17.75 -7.49 -19.04
C PHE A 89 17.01 -8.07 -20.22
N THR A 90 17.50 -7.86 -21.41
CA THR A 90 16.87 -8.33 -22.67
C THR A 90 17.84 -9.16 -23.48
N ASN A 91 17.44 -10.34 -23.90
CA ASN A 91 18.21 -11.11 -24.87
C ASN A 91 17.98 -10.58 -26.30
N ARG A 92 18.96 -9.87 -26.86
CA ARG A 92 19.00 -9.39 -28.25
C ARG A 92 19.66 -10.38 -29.21
N GLY A 93 20.20 -11.49 -28.67
CA GLY A 93 20.82 -12.57 -29.44
C GLY A 93 19.81 -13.45 -30.15
N GLN A 94 20.33 -14.48 -30.85
CA GLN A 94 19.54 -15.46 -31.60
C GLN A 94 19.41 -16.82 -30.87
N THR A 95 20.11 -16.96 -29.75
CA THR A 95 20.15 -18.16 -28.90
C THR A 95 19.83 -17.77 -27.47
N ASP A 96 19.52 -18.76 -26.62
CA ASP A 96 19.38 -18.55 -25.19
C ASP A 96 20.66 -17.91 -24.62
N THR A 97 20.50 -17.05 -23.61
CA THR A 97 21.64 -16.49 -22.87
C THR A 97 22.29 -17.54 -21.98
N GLU A 98 23.51 -17.24 -21.49
CA GLU A 98 24.00 -17.88 -20.28
C GLU A 98 23.04 -17.61 -19.11
N ILE A 99 23.19 -18.35 -18.01
CA ILE A 99 22.36 -18.18 -16.81
C ILE A 99 22.60 -16.81 -16.18
N LEU A 100 21.54 -16.07 -15.98
CA LEU A 100 21.48 -14.88 -15.14
C LEU A 100 21.06 -15.27 -13.73
N SER A 101 21.83 -14.89 -12.73
CA SER A 101 21.51 -15.12 -11.32
C SER A 101 22.03 -13.99 -10.44
N ASP A 102 21.57 -13.95 -9.19
CA ASP A 102 21.97 -12.96 -8.19
C ASP A 102 21.87 -11.50 -8.67
N ILE A 103 20.84 -11.20 -9.47
CA ILE A 103 20.62 -9.82 -9.93
C ILE A 103 20.19 -8.96 -8.75
N ARG A 104 21.00 -7.93 -8.42
CA ARG A 104 20.81 -7.06 -7.27
C ARG A 104 21.01 -5.59 -7.63
N ILE A 105 20.19 -4.73 -7.07
CA ILE A 105 20.40 -3.27 -7.04
C ILE A 105 20.85 -2.91 -5.63
N GLY A 106 21.93 -2.14 -5.50
CA GLY A 106 22.44 -1.75 -4.21
C GLY A 106 23.86 -1.22 -4.24
N GLY A 107 24.55 -1.27 -3.11
CA GLY A 107 25.91 -0.78 -2.97
C GLY A 107 26.36 -0.67 -1.53
N VAL A 108 27.35 0.17 -1.28
CA VAL A 108 27.94 0.38 0.04
C VAL A 108 27.68 1.79 0.53
N LEU A 109 27.16 1.92 1.73
CA LEU A 109 26.90 3.19 2.43
C LEU A 109 27.94 3.41 3.53
N ALA A 110 28.68 4.51 3.44
CA ALA A 110 29.67 4.87 4.45
C ALA A 110 28.99 5.51 5.67
N GLY A 111 29.21 4.95 6.85
CA GLY A 111 28.67 5.49 8.10
C GLY A 111 29.05 4.67 9.32
N SER A 112 28.90 5.25 10.51
CA SER A 112 29.14 4.58 11.79
C SER A 112 27.85 4.19 12.49
N GLU A 113 27.93 3.15 13.33
CA GLU A 113 26.83 2.66 14.15
C GLU A 113 25.57 2.31 13.33
N PRO A 114 25.69 1.49 12.26
CA PRO A 114 24.56 1.19 11.41
C PRO A 114 23.52 0.31 12.13
N HIS A 115 22.26 0.71 11.99
CA HIS A 115 21.08 -0.08 12.41
C HIS A 115 20.16 -0.29 11.22
N PHE A 116 19.60 -1.48 11.17
CA PHE A 116 18.61 -1.87 10.16
C PHE A 116 17.21 -1.90 10.78
N VAL A 117 16.35 -1.02 10.33
CA VAL A 117 14.94 -0.94 10.77
C VAL A 117 14.07 -1.55 9.69
N HIS A 118 13.29 -2.56 10.04
CA HIS A 118 12.45 -3.32 9.12
C HIS A 118 11.17 -3.81 9.81
N SER A 119 10.23 -4.37 9.04
CA SER A 119 8.94 -4.86 9.55
C SER A 119 8.56 -6.19 8.90
N ASN A 120 7.69 -6.96 9.58
CA ASN A 120 7.09 -8.19 9.04
C ASN A 120 5.96 -7.94 8.03
N GLY A 121 5.58 -6.69 7.77
CA GLY A 121 4.48 -6.38 6.84
C GLY A 121 3.10 -6.77 7.36
N ASP A 122 2.16 -6.98 6.46
CA ASP A 122 0.82 -7.45 6.79
C ASP A 122 0.81 -8.97 6.90
N THR A 123 0.76 -9.47 8.12
CA THR A 123 0.68 -10.92 8.41
C THR A 123 -0.77 -11.42 8.43
N CYS A 124 -1.76 -10.56 8.17
CA CYS A 124 -3.17 -10.80 8.45
C CYS A 124 -3.40 -11.23 9.91
N GLY A 125 -2.53 -10.79 10.82
CA GLY A 125 -2.50 -11.11 12.24
C GLY A 125 -2.32 -9.86 13.11
N GLU A 126 -2.50 -10.04 14.43
CA GLU A 126 -2.34 -8.95 15.40
C GLU A 126 -0.90 -8.42 15.47
N ASP A 127 0.07 -9.24 15.10
CA ASP A 127 1.49 -8.90 15.00
C ASP A 127 1.86 -8.15 13.71
N GLY A 128 0.95 -8.02 12.75
CA GLY A 128 1.16 -7.32 11.50
C GLY A 128 1.72 -5.91 11.69
N TYR A 129 2.61 -5.48 10.78
CA TYR A 129 3.34 -4.21 10.84
C TYR A 129 4.14 -4.00 12.13
N THR A 130 4.65 -5.08 12.73
CA THR A 130 5.63 -4.98 13.83
C THR A 130 6.98 -4.54 13.29
N TRP A 131 7.60 -3.56 13.94
CA TRP A 131 8.88 -2.98 13.54
C TRP A 131 10.01 -3.48 14.41
N PHE A 132 11.12 -3.84 13.78
CA PHE A 132 12.35 -4.32 14.40
C PHE A 132 13.49 -3.34 14.13
N THR A 133 14.44 -3.26 15.05
CA THR A 133 15.66 -2.47 14.91
C THR A 133 16.84 -3.32 15.32
N ASP A 134 17.62 -3.75 14.35
CA ASP A 134 18.77 -4.62 14.54
C ASP A 134 20.07 -3.87 14.28
N PRO A 135 21.14 -4.06 15.06
CA PRO A 135 22.46 -3.57 14.70
C PRO A 135 22.94 -4.31 13.43
N VAL A 136 23.56 -3.61 12.49
CA VAL A 136 24.18 -4.25 11.34
C VAL A 136 25.55 -4.77 11.71
N THR A 137 25.77 -6.08 11.50
CA THR A 137 27.03 -6.79 11.78
C THR A 137 27.69 -7.26 10.47
N ASN A 138 28.82 -7.94 10.58
CA ASN A 138 29.48 -8.60 9.45
C ASN A 138 28.75 -9.86 8.94
N GLU A 139 27.78 -10.37 9.69
CA GLU A 139 26.87 -11.41 9.23
C GLU A 139 25.80 -10.79 8.33
N THR A 140 25.48 -11.48 7.24
CA THR A 140 24.44 -11.02 6.31
C THR A 140 23.05 -11.23 6.92
N ARG A 141 22.34 -10.14 7.17
CA ARG A 141 20.90 -10.17 7.46
C ARG A 141 20.12 -10.09 6.16
N THR A 142 19.27 -11.06 5.89
CA THR A 142 18.37 -11.06 4.73
C THR A 142 16.93 -11.09 5.18
N ILE A 143 16.11 -10.21 4.60
CA ILE A 143 14.65 -10.21 4.76
C ILE A 143 13.99 -10.37 3.39
N PHE A 144 12.84 -10.99 3.38
CA PHE A 144 12.04 -11.26 2.18
C PHE A 144 10.59 -11.56 2.58
N PRO A 145 9.62 -11.22 1.72
CA PRO A 145 8.26 -11.69 1.89
C PRO A 145 8.16 -13.19 1.63
N ASP A 146 7.08 -13.80 2.03
CA ASP A 146 6.75 -15.19 1.73
C ASP A 146 5.50 -15.31 0.84
N ASP A 147 5.06 -16.49 0.54
CA ASP A 147 3.84 -16.87 -0.20
C ASP A 147 3.70 -16.38 -1.67
N GLY A 148 4.59 -15.52 -2.16
CA GLY A 148 4.52 -14.96 -3.53
C GLY A 148 3.90 -13.56 -3.60
N THR A 149 3.65 -12.92 -2.46
CA THR A 149 3.22 -11.52 -2.37
C THR A 149 4.36 -10.62 -1.87
N SER A 150 4.19 -9.30 -1.84
CA SER A 150 5.31 -8.38 -1.61
C SER A 150 5.42 -7.82 -0.19
N CYS A 151 4.40 -8.04 0.67
CA CYS A 151 4.33 -7.41 1.98
C CYS A 151 3.82 -8.36 3.08
N HIS A 152 3.94 -9.68 2.88
CA HIS A 152 3.63 -10.70 3.88
C HIS A 152 4.93 -11.35 4.38
N GLY A 153 5.17 -11.37 5.68
CA GLY A 153 6.42 -11.85 6.30
C GLY A 153 7.55 -10.80 6.30
N ALA A 154 7.58 -9.86 5.36
CA ALA A 154 8.46 -8.70 5.35
C ALA A 154 7.81 -7.52 4.60
N ALA A 155 7.90 -6.32 5.18
CA ALA A 155 7.47 -5.09 4.50
C ALA A 155 8.52 -4.60 3.51
N PRO A 156 8.11 -4.08 2.33
CA PRO A 156 9.03 -3.53 1.33
C PRO A 156 9.54 -2.12 1.69
N TYR A 157 9.51 -1.78 2.96
CA TYR A 157 9.92 -0.48 3.52
C TYR A 157 10.89 -0.69 4.68
N MET A 158 12.02 0.03 4.67
CA MET A 158 13.07 -0.13 5.66
C MET A 158 13.90 1.14 5.84
N ILE A 159 14.68 1.21 6.92
CA ILE A 159 15.63 2.30 7.18
C ILE A 159 17.01 1.74 7.49
N LEU A 160 18.02 2.27 6.83
CA LEU A 160 19.40 2.17 7.30
C LEU A 160 19.72 3.46 8.06
N ARG A 161 19.90 3.33 9.37
CA ARG A 161 20.17 4.44 10.27
C ARG A 161 21.63 4.45 10.66
N PHE A 162 22.29 5.56 10.43
CA PHE A 162 23.66 5.83 10.85
C PHE A 162 23.68 6.99 11.86
N ARG A 163 24.78 7.16 12.56
CA ARG A 163 24.93 8.26 13.54
C ARG A 163 24.71 9.64 12.94
N ALA A 164 25.14 9.88 11.70
CA ALA A 164 25.14 11.22 11.07
C ALA A 164 24.00 11.44 10.07
N TYR A 165 23.32 10.39 9.64
CA TYR A 165 22.24 10.44 8.65
C TYR A 165 21.48 9.14 8.64
N SER A 166 20.37 9.09 7.89
CA SER A 166 19.62 7.87 7.65
C SER A 166 19.15 7.80 6.19
N VAL A 167 18.88 6.58 5.74
CA VAL A 167 18.32 6.32 4.40
C VAL A 167 17.04 5.51 4.56
N ARG A 168 15.92 6.05 4.10
CA ARG A 168 14.67 5.29 3.92
C ARG A 168 14.70 4.62 2.57
N ILE A 169 14.34 3.35 2.53
CA ILE A 169 14.34 2.52 1.32
C ILE A 169 12.92 2.00 1.10
N GLY A 170 12.40 2.16 -0.11
CA GLY A 170 11.16 1.55 -0.59
C GLY A 170 11.46 0.63 -1.76
N ILE A 171 10.86 -0.56 -1.78
CA ILE A 171 10.99 -1.54 -2.85
C ILE A 171 9.67 -1.61 -3.61
N GLY A 172 9.74 -1.60 -4.95
CA GLY A 172 8.61 -1.82 -5.83
C GLY A 172 8.78 -3.12 -6.60
N TYR A 173 8.04 -4.14 -6.19
CA TYR A 173 7.95 -5.44 -6.85
C TYR A 173 6.76 -6.23 -6.24
N PRO A 174 5.64 -6.37 -6.90
CA PRO A 174 4.43 -6.96 -6.34
C PRO A 174 4.49 -8.50 -6.13
N SER A 175 5.68 -9.06 -5.91
CA SER A 175 5.93 -10.46 -5.63
C SER A 175 7.19 -10.62 -4.74
N MET A 176 7.93 -11.72 -4.88
CA MET A 176 9.04 -12.13 -4.01
C MET A 176 10.32 -11.33 -4.29
N TRP A 177 10.52 -10.26 -3.54
CA TRP A 177 11.81 -9.56 -3.45
C TRP A 177 12.65 -10.07 -2.27
N GLN A 178 13.91 -9.71 -2.22
CA GLN A 178 14.75 -9.83 -1.03
C GLN A 178 15.62 -8.60 -0.86
N ALA A 179 15.91 -8.26 0.39
CA ALA A 179 16.90 -7.26 0.76
C ALA A 179 17.88 -7.86 1.75
N SER A 180 19.17 -7.62 1.54
CA SER A 180 20.23 -8.05 2.44
C SER A 180 21.10 -6.87 2.86
N VAL A 181 21.55 -6.90 4.11
CA VAL A 181 22.48 -5.91 4.68
C VAL A 181 23.57 -6.59 5.46
N ARG A 182 24.80 -6.05 5.40
CA ARG A 182 25.95 -6.48 6.23
C ARG A 182 26.97 -5.36 6.34
N GLN A 183 27.77 -5.41 7.42
CA GLN A 183 28.94 -4.55 7.55
C GLN A 183 30.12 -5.15 6.81
N THR A 184 30.80 -4.33 5.99
CA THR A 184 32.04 -4.68 5.30
C THR A 184 33.17 -3.74 5.74
N ALA A 185 34.38 -3.95 5.23
CA ALA A 185 35.50 -3.05 5.49
C ALA A 185 35.25 -1.63 4.92
N ASP A 186 34.49 -1.52 3.83
CA ASP A 186 34.23 -0.27 3.11
C ASP A 186 32.98 0.46 3.60
N GLY A 187 32.15 -0.18 4.45
CA GLY A 187 30.90 0.38 4.97
C GLY A 187 29.79 -0.66 5.07
N THR A 188 28.55 -0.20 5.11
CA THR A 188 27.35 -1.05 5.13
C THR A 188 26.91 -1.37 3.71
N GLU A 189 27.06 -2.61 3.31
CA GLU A 189 26.52 -3.12 2.04
C GLU A 189 25.01 -3.35 2.20
N TYR A 190 24.25 -2.93 1.18
CA TYR A 190 22.83 -3.27 1.03
C TYR A 190 22.59 -3.73 -0.40
N LEU A 191 21.82 -4.81 -0.58
CA LEU A 191 21.52 -5.40 -1.88
C LEU A 191 20.07 -5.82 -1.95
N VAL A 192 19.36 -5.43 -3.01
CA VAL A 192 17.94 -5.73 -3.24
C VAL A 192 17.76 -6.37 -4.61
N GLY A 193 16.95 -7.43 -4.71
CA GLY A 193 16.65 -8.07 -5.99
C GLY A 193 15.46 -9.02 -5.89
N GLN A 194 15.09 -9.62 -7.01
CA GLN A 194 14.14 -10.73 -7.02
C GLN A 194 14.72 -11.88 -6.19
N ARG A 195 13.90 -12.50 -5.34
CA ARG A 195 14.38 -13.54 -4.42
C ARG A 195 14.84 -14.80 -5.14
N ARG A 196 14.06 -15.25 -6.11
CA ARG A 196 14.35 -16.42 -6.92
C ARG A 196 14.75 -15.96 -8.30
N CYS A 197 16.03 -16.09 -8.64
CA CYS A 197 16.57 -15.65 -9.92
C CYS A 197 17.76 -16.54 -10.32
N HIS A 198 17.47 -17.51 -11.19
CA HIS A 198 18.46 -18.38 -11.84
C HIS A 198 17.89 -18.81 -13.19
N MET A 199 18.11 -18.02 -14.22
CA MET A 199 17.43 -18.19 -15.50
C MET A 199 18.27 -17.80 -16.71
N LYS A 200 18.12 -18.55 -17.77
CA LYS A 200 18.47 -18.11 -19.11
C LYS A 200 17.32 -17.30 -19.71
N LEU A 201 17.60 -16.40 -20.62
CA LEU A 201 16.60 -15.67 -21.39
C LEU A 201 16.55 -16.20 -22.83
N HIS A 202 15.35 -16.47 -23.31
CA HIS A 202 15.13 -16.81 -24.73
C HIS A 202 15.31 -15.58 -25.63
N PRO A 203 15.60 -15.74 -26.94
CA PRO A 203 15.69 -14.64 -27.88
C PRO A 203 14.46 -13.70 -27.81
N GLY A 204 14.71 -12.40 -27.63
CA GLY A 204 13.70 -11.36 -27.48
C GLY A 204 13.07 -11.23 -26.09
N GLU A 205 13.38 -12.12 -25.17
CA GLU A 205 12.82 -12.10 -23.83
C GLU A 205 13.43 -10.98 -22.97
N THR A 206 12.58 -10.38 -22.11
CA THR A 206 12.98 -9.32 -21.17
C THR A 206 12.51 -9.64 -19.77
N ILE A 207 13.39 -9.47 -18.79
CA ILE A 207 13.05 -9.47 -17.35
C ILE A 207 13.39 -8.13 -16.73
N ARG A 208 12.78 -7.85 -15.57
CA ARG A 208 13.06 -6.64 -14.78
C ARG A 208 13.48 -6.96 -13.35
N THR A 209 14.22 -6.05 -12.74
CA THR A 209 14.50 -6.08 -11.30
C THR A 209 13.33 -5.44 -10.51
N PRO A 210 13.25 -5.66 -9.19
CA PRO A 210 12.57 -4.72 -8.31
C PRO A 210 13.05 -3.29 -8.55
N SER A 211 12.18 -2.29 -8.35
CA SER A 211 12.61 -0.91 -8.20
C SER A 211 13.11 -0.68 -6.77
N VAL A 212 14.14 0.14 -6.62
CA VAL A 212 14.73 0.51 -5.32
C VAL A 212 14.77 2.01 -5.21
N THR A 213 13.98 2.56 -4.31
CA THR A 213 13.90 3.98 -4.02
C THR A 213 14.61 4.29 -2.71
N MET A 214 15.46 5.31 -2.69
CA MET A 214 16.20 5.74 -1.50
C MET A 214 15.97 7.22 -1.25
N LEU A 215 15.53 7.56 -0.03
CA LEU A 215 15.46 8.93 0.50
C LEU A 215 16.52 9.08 1.58
N CYS A 216 17.48 9.97 1.37
CA CYS A 216 18.56 10.27 2.32
C CYS A 216 18.24 11.54 3.10
N TYR A 217 18.39 11.52 4.43
CA TYR A 217 18.13 12.67 5.28
C TYR A 217 19.12 12.76 6.44
N THR A 218 19.26 13.98 6.97
CA THR A 218 19.98 14.31 8.20
C THR A 218 18.97 14.75 9.27
N GLY A 219 19.36 14.70 10.54
CA GLY A 219 18.45 15.04 11.63
C GLY A 219 17.71 13.85 12.22
N ASP A 220 16.55 14.09 12.79
CA ASP A 220 15.78 13.08 13.53
C ASP A 220 14.81 12.27 12.64
N GLU A 221 14.20 11.26 13.24
CA GLU A 221 13.24 10.38 12.58
C GLU A 221 11.95 11.12 12.16
N ALA A 222 11.54 12.17 12.88
CA ALA A 222 10.37 12.97 12.55
C ALA A 222 10.60 13.72 11.24
N HIS A 223 11.80 14.30 11.05
CA HIS A 223 12.20 14.94 9.81
C HIS A 223 12.16 13.95 8.63
N GLY A 224 12.85 12.80 8.76
CA GLY A 224 12.89 11.78 7.69
C GLY A 224 11.52 11.19 7.36
N ARG A 225 10.67 10.97 8.37
CA ARG A 225 9.29 10.50 8.18
C ARG A 225 8.46 11.49 7.37
N ASN A 226 8.51 12.76 7.73
CA ASN A 226 7.71 13.76 7.05
C ASN A 226 8.25 14.13 5.67
N LEU A 227 9.57 14.04 5.43
CA LEU A 227 10.13 14.12 4.08
C LEU A 227 9.62 12.98 3.20
N TRP A 228 9.60 11.72 3.71
CA TRP A 228 9.06 10.57 2.99
C TRP A 228 7.59 10.76 2.66
N ARG A 229 6.75 11.15 3.64
CA ARG A 229 5.33 11.40 3.45
C ARG A 229 5.08 12.44 2.35
N ARG A 230 5.81 13.57 2.38
CA ARG A 230 5.68 14.65 1.38
C ARG A 230 6.11 14.20 -0.01
N TRP A 231 7.25 13.51 -0.10
CA TRP A 231 7.69 12.92 -1.35
C TRP A 231 6.65 11.93 -1.90
N TYR A 232 6.12 11.07 -1.04
CA TYR A 232 5.09 10.10 -1.42
C TYR A 232 3.82 10.80 -1.95
N MET A 233 3.32 11.80 -1.25
CA MET A 233 2.15 12.58 -1.67
C MET A 233 2.38 13.34 -2.98
N ALA A 234 3.59 13.83 -3.21
CA ALA A 234 3.93 14.59 -4.42
C ALA A 234 4.12 13.69 -5.66
N HIS A 235 4.78 12.53 -5.49
CA HIS A 235 5.31 11.75 -6.60
C HIS A 235 4.80 10.30 -6.71
N ILE A 236 4.19 9.75 -5.66
CA ILE A 236 3.72 8.37 -5.63
C ILE A 236 2.20 8.28 -5.63
N LEU A 237 1.53 9.05 -4.78
CA LEU A 237 0.07 8.99 -4.65
C LEU A 237 -0.61 9.13 -6.02
N PRO A 238 -1.50 8.19 -6.41
CA PRO A 238 -2.32 8.29 -7.60
C PRO A 238 -3.12 9.58 -7.67
N ARG A 239 -3.46 9.99 -8.88
CA ARG A 239 -4.20 11.21 -9.14
C ARG A 239 -5.48 10.90 -9.92
N GLU A 240 -6.58 11.52 -9.55
CA GLU A 240 -7.82 11.51 -10.31
C GLU A 240 -7.84 12.75 -11.21
N ASP A 241 -7.88 12.56 -12.53
CA ASP A 241 -7.83 13.65 -13.52
C ASP A 241 -6.67 14.66 -13.28
N GLY A 242 -5.52 14.16 -12.81
CA GLY A 242 -4.32 14.96 -12.55
C GLY A 242 -4.29 15.66 -11.19
N VAL A 243 -5.34 15.53 -10.38
CA VAL A 243 -5.44 16.09 -9.02
C VAL A 243 -5.13 15.00 -8.00
N PRO A 244 -4.34 15.26 -6.93
CA PRO A 244 -4.16 14.29 -5.84
C PRO A 244 -5.50 13.87 -5.24
N LEU A 245 -5.60 12.60 -4.83
CA LEU A 245 -6.81 12.08 -4.20
C LEU A 245 -7.17 12.88 -2.95
N SER A 246 -8.44 13.22 -2.82
CA SER A 246 -9.04 13.87 -1.64
C SER A 246 -9.39 12.84 -0.56
N PRO A 247 -9.77 13.26 0.65
CA PRO A 247 -10.41 12.36 1.59
C PRO A 247 -11.72 11.81 1.02
N TYR A 248 -11.91 10.48 1.07
CA TYR A 248 -13.12 9.82 0.57
C TYR A 248 -13.82 9.01 1.65
N CYS A 249 -15.12 9.27 1.82
CA CYS A 249 -16.02 8.42 2.61
C CYS A 249 -16.63 7.34 1.72
N CYS A 250 -16.30 6.10 2.01
CA CYS A 250 -16.83 4.92 1.32
C CYS A 250 -18.02 4.36 2.12
N MET A 251 -19.07 3.96 1.42
CA MET A 251 -20.20 3.25 2.03
C MET A 251 -20.62 2.04 1.19
N HIS A 252 -21.19 1.07 1.85
CA HIS A 252 -21.72 -0.17 1.28
C HIS A 252 -22.89 -0.68 2.11
N ASN A 253 -23.52 -1.78 1.68
CA ASN A 253 -24.65 -2.35 2.42
C ASN A 253 -24.53 -3.85 2.73
N PHE A 254 -23.34 -4.43 2.60
CA PHE A 254 -23.17 -5.88 2.78
C PHE A 254 -23.26 -6.37 4.24
N CYS A 255 -23.34 -5.48 5.21
CA CYS A 255 -23.55 -5.81 6.62
C CYS A 255 -24.98 -5.51 7.09
N ALA A 256 -25.95 -5.29 6.18
CA ALA A 256 -27.33 -5.03 6.55
C ALA A 256 -28.04 -6.30 7.03
N ASP A 257 -28.97 -6.12 7.98
CA ASP A 257 -29.73 -7.23 8.58
C ASP A 257 -30.39 -8.15 7.54
N GLY A 258 -30.18 -9.46 7.67
CA GLY A 258 -30.76 -10.49 6.81
C GLY A 258 -30.14 -10.59 5.41
N MET A 259 -29.08 -9.83 5.14
CA MET A 259 -28.35 -9.92 3.87
C MET A 259 -27.10 -10.79 4.06
N PRO A 260 -26.93 -11.87 3.28
CA PRO A 260 -25.66 -12.60 3.25
C PRO A 260 -24.54 -11.65 2.80
N GLU A 261 -23.45 -11.61 3.53
CA GLU A 261 -22.27 -10.84 3.18
C GLU A 261 -21.85 -11.16 1.73
N PHE A 262 -21.57 -10.11 0.95
CA PHE A 262 -21.18 -10.16 -0.47
C PHE A 262 -22.28 -10.70 -1.41
N THR A 263 -22.73 -11.94 -1.22
CA THR A 263 -23.63 -12.65 -2.16
C THR A 263 -25.08 -12.18 -2.11
N GLY A 264 -25.46 -11.39 -1.10
CA GLY A 264 -26.78 -10.77 -0.97
C GLY A 264 -27.00 -9.51 -1.79
N ALA A 265 -25.97 -8.96 -2.43
CA ALA A 265 -26.07 -7.77 -3.25
C ALA A 265 -26.96 -8.01 -4.50
N THR A 266 -27.93 -7.11 -4.73
CA THR A 266 -28.81 -7.08 -5.90
C THR A 266 -28.90 -5.66 -6.45
N GLU A 267 -29.30 -5.48 -7.71
CA GLU A 267 -29.55 -4.16 -8.28
C GLU A 267 -30.51 -3.33 -7.43
N GLU A 268 -31.60 -3.95 -6.96
CA GLU A 268 -32.64 -3.27 -6.16
C GLU A 268 -32.10 -2.79 -4.80
N ASN A 269 -31.41 -3.67 -4.03
CA ASN A 269 -30.96 -3.29 -2.69
C ASN A 269 -29.76 -2.35 -2.71
N GLN A 270 -28.89 -2.41 -3.74
CA GLN A 270 -27.79 -1.48 -3.91
C GLN A 270 -28.30 -0.06 -4.21
N CYS A 271 -29.23 0.07 -5.17
CA CYS A 271 -29.86 1.36 -5.48
C CYS A 271 -30.69 1.89 -4.29
N GLY A 272 -31.48 1.02 -3.66
CA GLY A 272 -32.33 1.40 -2.52
C GLY A 272 -31.55 1.88 -1.29
N ALA A 273 -30.44 1.21 -0.97
CA ALA A 273 -29.58 1.62 0.14
C ALA A 273 -28.91 2.98 -0.12
N LEU A 274 -28.31 3.18 -1.30
CA LEU A 274 -27.72 4.47 -1.66
C LEU A 274 -28.75 5.61 -1.61
N GLN A 275 -29.92 5.41 -2.19
CA GLN A 275 -31.01 6.41 -2.13
C GLN A 275 -31.44 6.71 -0.69
N THR A 276 -31.45 5.70 0.18
CA THR A 276 -31.80 5.88 1.60
C THR A 276 -30.78 6.73 2.34
N TYR A 277 -29.48 6.51 2.12
CA TYR A 277 -28.43 7.36 2.68
C TYR A 277 -28.58 8.81 2.21
N LEU A 278 -28.71 9.02 0.92
CA LEU A 278 -28.88 10.36 0.33
C LEU A 278 -30.09 11.09 0.91
N LYS A 279 -31.23 10.39 1.04
CA LYS A 279 -32.47 10.93 1.64
C LYS A 279 -32.25 11.35 3.10
N ASN A 280 -31.42 10.64 3.84
CA ASN A 280 -31.10 10.94 5.24
C ASN A 280 -29.90 11.89 5.42
N GLY A 281 -29.46 12.55 4.35
CA GLY A 281 -28.39 13.55 4.38
C GLY A 281 -26.98 12.96 4.58
N ILE A 282 -26.81 11.69 4.27
CA ILE A 282 -25.48 11.05 4.15
C ILE A 282 -25.13 10.98 2.65
N HIS A 283 -24.05 11.63 2.29
CA HIS A 283 -23.57 11.65 0.91
C HIS A 283 -22.21 10.96 0.84
N PRO A 284 -22.16 9.65 0.49
CA PRO A 284 -20.88 8.95 0.30
C PRO A 284 -20.13 9.52 -0.91
N ASP A 285 -18.80 9.56 -0.83
CA ASP A 285 -17.96 9.86 -1.99
C ASP A 285 -17.81 8.64 -2.90
N ILE A 286 -17.88 7.43 -2.29
CA ILE A 286 -17.73 6.15 -2.99
C ILE A 286 -18.85 5.20 -2.53
N TRP A 287 -19.57 4.62 -3.50
CA TRP A 287 -20.45 3.47 -3.30
C TRP A 287 -19.69 2.20 -3.64
N TRP A 288 -19.61 1.28 -2.69
CA TRP A 288 -18.76 0.10 -2.77
C TRP A 288 -19.57 -1.17 -2.91
N ILE A 289 -19.36 -1.92 -3.99
CA ILE A 289 -19.80 -3.31 -4.12
C ILE A 289 -18.56 -4.20 -4.08
N ASP A 290 -18.46 -5.03 -3.05
CA ASP A 290 -17.39 -6.01 -2.87
C ASP A 290 -17.65 -7.29 -3.65
N ALA A 291 -17.04 -8.41 -3.30
CA ALA A 291 -17.14 -9.71 -3.96
C ALA A 291 -18.59 -10.21 -4.17
N GLY A 292 -18.77 -11.21 -5.00
CA GLY A 292 -20.04 -11.94 -5.12
C GLY A 292 -21.08 -11.36 -6.07
N TRP A 293 -20.79 -10.30 -6.83
CA TRP A 293 -21.70 -9.71 -7.81
C TRP A 293 -21.87 -10.56 -9.09
N TYR A 294 -21.03 -11.53 -9.31
CA TYR A 294 -20.98 -12.49 -10.44
C TYR A 294 -21.73 -13.78 -10.11
N PRO A 295 -22.01 -14.67 -11.10
CA PRO A 295 -22.61 -15.98 -10.85
C PRO A 295 -21.69 -16.85 -9.98
N CYS A 296 -22.01 -16.95 -8.69
CA CYS A 296 -21.19 -17.66 -7.70
C CYS A 296 -21.97 -18.69 -6.86
N GLY A 297 -23.27 -18.89 -7.14
CA GLY A 297 -24.10 -19.88 -6.44
C GLY A 297 -24.19 -19.67 -4.93
N GLY A 298 -24.02 -18.42 -4.44
CA GLY A 298 -24.00 -18.12 -3.01
C GLY A 298 -22.63 -18.32 -2.33
N ASN A 299 -21.58 -18.63 -3.08
CA ASN A 299 -20.22 -18.80 -2.59
C ASN A 299 -19.28 -17.79 -3.28
N TRP A 300 -19.05 -16.62 -2.68
CA TRP A 300 -18.27 -15.55 -3.29
C TRP A 300 -16.87 -15.94 -3.80
N PRO A 301 -16.14 -16.90 -3.19
CA PRO A 301 -14.85 -17.36 -3.71
C PRO A 301 -14.93 -18.08 -5.06
N TYR A 302 -16.13 -18.44 -5.55
CA TYR A 302 -16.32 -19.10 -6.84
C TYR A 302 -16.21 -18.11 -8.00
N ILE A 303 -15.00 -17.70 -8.32
CA ILE A 303 -14.63 -16.64 -9.25
C ILE A 303 -14.04 -17.18 -10.55
N GLY A 304 -14.16 -16.43 -11.65
CA GLY A 304 -13.61 -16.74 -12.99
C GLY A 304 -14.56 -16.45 -14.16
N THR A 305 -15.72 -15.85 -13.91
CA THR A 305 -16.65 -15.43 -14.98
C THR A 305 -16.56 -13.93 -15.29
N TRP A 306 -16.42 -13.09 -14.27
CA TRP A 306 -16.36 -11.63 -14.31
C TRP A 306 -17.49 -11.00 -15.13
N GLU A 307 -18.72 -11.53 -14.96
CA GLU A 307 -19.95 -10.99 -15.52
C GLU A 307 -20.99 -10.83 -14.41
N PRO A 308 -21.86 -9.80 -14.49
CA PRO A 308 -22.93 -9.63 -13.50
C PRO A 308 -23.88 -10.85 -13.49
N ASP A 309 -24.23 -11.33 -12.28
CA ASP A 309 -25.24 -12.38 -12.13
C ASP A 309 -26.60 -11.87 -12.64
N PRO A 310 -27.15 -12.43 -13.73
CA PRO A 310 -28.38 -11.92 -14.35
C PRO A 310 -29.62 -12.08 -13.48
N THR A 311 -29.58 -12.93 -12.45
CA THR A 311 -30.70 -13.11 -11.52
C THR A 311 -30.76 -12.02 -10.48
N ARG A 312 -29.64 -11.48 -10.08
CA ARG A 312 -29.50 -10.42 -9.07
C ARG A 312 -29.34 -9.04 -9.69
N PHE A 313 -28.77 -8.97 -10.87
CA PHE A 313 -28.53 -7.75 -11.65
C PHE A 313 -29.13 -7.89 -13.05
N PRO A 314 -30.47 -7.87 -13.20
CA PRO A 314 -31.15 -8.15 -14.46
C PRO A 314 -30.83 -7.14 -15.57
N HIS A 315 -30.43 -5.93 -15.23
CA HIS A 315 -29.99 -4.90 -16.17
C HIS A 315 -28.46 -4.67 -16.12
N GLY A 316 -27.70 -5.60 -15.50
CA GLY A 316 -26.29 -5.46 -15.22
C GLY A 316 -26.02 -4.46 -14.09
N LEU A 317 -24.81 -3.87 -14.07
CA LEU A 317 -24.41 -2.92 -13.04
C LEU A 317 -24.61 -1.44 -13.45
N ALA A 318 -25.02 -1.20 -14.71
CA ALA A 318 -25.22 0.15 -15.23
C ALA A 318 -26.24 1.00 -14.42
N PRO A 319 -27.40 0.47 -13.95
CA PRO A 319 -28.33 1.26 -13.14
C PRO A 319 -27.72 1.80 -11.84
N ILE A 320 -26.80 1.02 -11.21
CA ILE A 320 -26.09 1.44 -10.01
C ILE A 320 -25.08 2.53 -10.34
N GLY A 321 -24.27 2.33 -11.40
CA GLY A 321 -23.29 3.32 -11.86
C GLY A 321 -23.94 4.64 -12.31
N GLU A 322 -25.10 4.59 -12.95
CA GLU A 322 -25.89 5.77 -13.34
C GLU A 322 -26.40 6.53 -12.11
N LEU A 323 -26.97 5.82 -11.13
CA LEU A 323 -27.40 6.42 -9.87
C LEU A 323 -26.24 7.09 -9.13
N CYS A 324 -25.10 6.42 -9.07
CA CYS A 324 -23.87 6.99 -8.50
C CYS A 324 -23.47 8.28 -9.23
N ARG A 325 -23.35 8.23 -10.54
CA ARG A 325 -22.97 9.38 -11.38
C ARG A 325 -23.93 10.58 -11.25
N GLU A 326 -25.25 10.32 -11.17
CA GLU A 326 -26.28 11.35 -11.02
C GLU A 326 -26.20 12.07 -9.68
N ASN A 327 -25.59 11.44 -8.67
CA ASN A 327 -25.44 11.97 -7.32
C ASN A 327 -23.98 12.33 -6.97
N ASP A 328 -23.07 12.44 -7.94
CA ASP A 328 -21.65 12.73 -7.73
C ASP A 328 -20.96 11.74 -6.78
N VAL A 329 -21.33 10.46 -6.87
CA VAL A 329 -20.77 9.34 -6.11
C VAL A 329 -19.92 8.49 -7.08
N ARG A 330 -18.76 8.05 -6.66
CA ARG A 330 -17.91 7.13 -7.43
C ARG A 330 -18.41 5.70 -7.20
N PHE A 331 -18.57 4.94 -8.29
CA PHE A 331 -18.90 3.54 -8.19
C PHE A 331 -17.61 2.71 -8.10
N LEU A 332 -17.41 1.99 -6.98
CA LEU A 332 -16.34 1.03 -6.74
C LEU A 332 -16.86 -0.39 -6.94
N LEU A 333 -16.16 -1.18 -7.76
CA LEU A 333 -16.44 -2.59 -7.96
C LEU A 333 -15.19 -3.45 -7.70
N TRP A 334 -15.39 -4.53 -6.93
CA TRP A 334 -14.38 -5.51 -6.56
C TRP A 334 -14.11 -6.54 -7.66
N PHE A 335 -12.84 -6.91 -7.82
CA PHE A 335 -12.36 -7.98 -8.71
C PHE A 335 -11.23 -8.76 -8.02
N GLU A 336 -11.11 -10.04 -8.37
CA GLU A 336 -9.95 -10.89 -8.04
C GLU A 336 -9.54 -11.67 -9.29
N PRO A 337 -9.03 -11.00 -10.34
CA PRO A 337 -8.92 -11.56 -11.70
C PRO A 337 -7.79 -12.56 -11.86
N GLU A 338 -6.85 -12.62 -10.91
CA GLU A 338 -5.71 -13.54 -10.96
C GLU A 338 -6.08 -14.94 -10.46
N ARG A 339 -7.06 -15.06 -9.57
CA ARG A 339 -7.53 -16.36 -9.08
C ARG A 339 -8.71 -16.87 -9.92
N VAL A 340 -8.66 -18.13 -10.32
CA VAL A 340 -9.67 -18.81 -11.13
C VAL A 340 -10.04 -20.13 -10.47
N VAL A 341 -11.33 -20.34 -10.25
CA VAL A 341 -11.83 -21.55 -9.58
C VAL A 341 -12.25 -22.60 -10.60
N THR A 342 -11.95 -23.86 -10.33
CA THR A 342 -12.35 -25.02 -11.12
C THR A 342 -13.87 -25.02 -11.41
N GLY A 343 -14.26 -25.29 -12.65
CA GLY A 343 -15.66 -25.33 -13.10
C GLY A 343 -16.24 -23.95 -13.47
N THR A 344 -15.49 -22.85 -13.33
CA THR A 344 -15.90 -21.54 -13.85
C THR A 344 -15.64 -21.43 -15.35
N TRP A 345 -16.28 -20.46 -16.03
CA TRP A 345 -16.12 -20.27 -17.46
C TRP A 345 -14.65 -20.15 -17.90
N LEU A 346 -13.85 -19.36 -17.17
CA LEU A 346 -12.44 -19.14 -17.53
C LEU A 346 -11.62 -20.42 -17.40
N HIS A 347 -11.86 -21.21 -16.34
CA HIS A 347 -11.22 -22.52 -16.18
C HIS A 347 -11.58 -23.49 -17.32
N GLU A 348 -12.87 -23.55 -17.70
CA GLU A 348 -13.34 -24.53 -18.69
C GLU A 348 -12.96 -24.15 -20.13
N GLN A 349 -12.96 -22.84 -20.44
CA GLN A 349 -12.74 -22.38 -21.81
C GLN A 349 -11.29 -22.00 -22.10
N HIS A 350 -10.50 -21.66 -21.07
CA HIS A 350 -9.14 -21.12 -21.18
C HIS A 350 -8.17 -21.76 -20.18
N HIS A 351 -8.24 -23.07 -20.04
CA HIS A 351 -7.34 -23.81 -19.15
C HIS A 351 -5.86 -23.64 -19.53
N ASP A 352 -5.57 -23.38 -20.80
CA ASP A 352 -4.23 -23.07 -21.33
C ASP A 352 -3.67 -21.71 -20.89
N TRP A 353 -4.48 -20.88 -20.24
CA TRP A 353 -4.07 -19.61 -19.64
C TRP A 353 -3.74 -19.70 -18.15
N LEU A 354 -3.88 -20.88 -17.56
CA LEU A 354 -3.69 -21.10 -16.14
C LEU A 354 -2.33 -21.74 -15.85
N LEU A 355 -1.66 -21.26 -14.80
CA LEU A 355 -0.46 -21.91 -14.32
C LEU A 355 -0.78 -23.26 -13.64
N PRO A 356 0.17 -24.23 -13.66
CA PRO A 356 -0.02 -25.53 -13.01
C PRO A 356 -0.33 -25.37 -11.52
N ILE A 357 -1.24 -26.18 -11.02
CA ILE A 357 -1.44 -26.34 -9.58
C ILE A 357 -0.35 -27.26 -9.04
N PRO A 358 0.34 -26.89 -7.95
CA PRO A 358 1.28 -27.82 -7.30
C PRO A 358 0.54 -29.04 -6.76
N GLU A 359 1.21 -30.19 -6.75
CA GLU A 359 0.69 -31.41 -6.13
C GLU A 359 0.29 -31.14 -4.67
N PRO A 360 -0.85 -31.69 -4.20
CA PRO A 360 -1.31 -31.48 -2.84
C PRO A 360 -0.24 -31.91 -1.82
N ARG A 361 0.05 -31.05 -0.86
CA ARG A 361 0.89 -31.40 0.28
C ARG A 361 0.02 -31.80 1.45
N GLU A 362 0.36 -32.92 2.10
CA GLU A 362 -0.35 -33.43 3.30
C GLU A 362 -0.33 -32.43 4.47
N ASP A 363 0.65 -31.51 4.49
CA ASP A 363 0.88 -30.53 5.54
C ASP A 363 0.15 -29.18 5.33
N ASN A 364 -0.51 -28.99 4.18
CA ASN A 364 -1.28 -27.75 3.91
C ASN A 364 -2.63 -28.03 3.24
N PRO A 365 -3.65 -28.48 4.03
CA PRO A 365 -5.00 -28.75 3.52
C PRO A 365 -5.77 -27.47 3.10
N ALA A 366 -5.26 -26.27 3.41
CA ALA A 366 -5.91 -25.01 3.02
C ALA A 366 -5.67 -24.60 1.55
N HIS A 367 -4.74 -25.22 0.85
CA HIS A 367 -4.67 -25.13 -0.60
C HIS A 367 -5.79 -25.98 -1.20
N HIS A 368 -6.97 -25.40 -1.32
CA HIS A 368 -8.04 -26.00 -2.11
C HIS A 368 -7.52 -26.24 -3.53
N ASN A 369 -7.45 -27.51 -3.95
CA ASN A 369 -7.07 -27.94 -5.30
C ASN A 369 -7.94 -27.33 -6.42
N ASP A 370 -8.90 -26.49 -6.06
CA ASP A 370 -9.87 -25.87 -6.94
C ASP A 370 -9.47 -24.46 -7.39
N ASN A 371 -8.37 -23.89 -6.87
CA ASN A 371 -7.90 -22.54 -7.21
C ASN A 371 -6.69 -22.61 -8.14
N HIS A 372 -6.77 -21.91 -9.27
CA HIS A 372 -5.71 -21.76 -10.27
C HIS A 372 -5.25 -20.31 -10.32
N LEU A 373 -4.03 -20.10 -10.79
CA LEU A 373 -3.49 -18.75 -11.06
C LEU A 373 -3.57 -18.48 -12.57
N LEU A 374 -4.26 -17.40 -12.96
CA LEU A 374 -4.23 -16.87 -14.32
C LEU A 374 -2.82 -16.37 -14.63
N ASP A 375 -2.22 -16.87 -15.70
CA ASP A 375 -0.87 -16.46 -16.11
C ASP A 375 -0.90 -15.08 -16.80
N LEU A 376 -0.63 -14.03 -16.04
CA LEU A 376 -0.50 -12.67 -16.61
C LEU A 376 0.79 -12.49 -17.44
N GLY A 377 1.73 -13.42 -17.37
CA GLY A 377 2.85 -13.52 -18.30
C GLY A 377 2.45 -14.00 -19.70
N ASN A 378 1.28 -14.64 -19.83
CA ASN A 378 0.69 -15.05 -21.11
C ASN A 378 0.01 -13.87 -21.81
N PRO A 379 0.51 -13.41 -22.98
CA PRO A 379 -0.07 -12.24 -23.65
C PRO A 379 -1.54 -12.40 -24.06
N ALA A 380 -2.01 -13.62 -24.34
CA ALA A 380 -3.40 -13.86 -24.71
C ALA A 380 -4.33 -13.67 -23.51
N ALA A 381 -3.98 -14.26 -22.35
CA ALA A 381 -4.70 -14.11 -21.10
C ALA A 381 -4.74 -12.64 -20.66
N LEU A 382 -3.58 -11.98 -20.65
CA LEU A 382 -3.44 -10.58 -20.25
C LEU A 382 -4.27 -9.63 -21.13
N ASN A 383 -4.18 -9.76 -22.45
CA ASN A 383 -4.92 -8.88 -23.36
C ASN A 383 -6.43 -9.09 -23.24
N TRP A 384 -6.89 -10.34 -23.12
CA TRP A 384 -8.30 -10.63 -22.86
C TRP A 384 -8.77 -9.99 -21.55
N LEU A 385 -8.01 -10.14 -20.47
CA LEU A 385 -8.38 -9.58 -19.17
C LEU A 385 -8.47 -8.05 -19.20
N ILE A 386 -7.50 -7.39 -19.86
CA ILE A 386 -7.52 -5.94 -20.07
C ILE A 386 -8.79 -5.51 -20.81
N ASP A 387 -9.10 -6.15 -21.93
CA ASP A 387 -10.22 -5.78 -22.78
C ASP A 387 -11.57 -6.06 -22.10
N HIS A 388 -11.68 -7.18 -21.40
CA HIS A 388 -12.90 -7.59 -20.70
C HIS A 388 -13.24 -6.63 -19.55
N VAL A 389 -12.24 -6.35 -18.68
CA VAL A 389 -12.44 -5.46 -17.53
C VAL A 389 -12.61 -4.00 -17.96
N ASP A 390 -11.88 -3.54 -18.96
CA ASP A 390 -12.08 -2.22 -19.57
C ASP A 390 -13.52 -2.05 -20.09
N GLY A 391 -14.07 -3.09 -20.74
CA GLY A 391 -15.46 -3.12 -21.19
C GLY A 391 -16.47 -3.01 -20.03
N LEU A 392 -16.23 -3.73 -18.93
CA LEU A 392 -17.07 -3.66 -17.72
C LEU A 392 -17.00 -2.28 -17.05
N ILE A 393 -15.81 -1.70 -16.94
CA ILE A 393 -15.60 -0.36 -16.38
C ILE A 393 -16.45 0.66 -17.14
N LYS A 394 -16.38 0.66 -18.45
CA LYS A 394 -17.12 1.59 -19.32
C LYS A 394 -18.61 1.35 -19.29
N LYS A 395 -19.04 0.09 -19.39
CA LYS A 395 -20.46 -0.29 -19.43
C LYS A 395 -21.16 0.00 -18.11
N SER A 396 -20.47 -0.18 -16.97
CA SER A 396 -21.05 -0.07 -15.63
C SER A 396 -20.80 1.28 -14.95
N GLY A 397 -20.00 2.18 -15.57
CA GLY A 397 -19.70 3.48 -14.99
C GLY A 397 -18.78 3.41 -13.75
N ILE A 398 -17.90 2.39 -13.68
CA ILE A 398 -16.97 2.21 -12.58
C ILE A 398 -15.92 3.34 -12.59
N ARG A 399 -15.70 3.97 -11.43
CA ARG A 399 -14.71 5.04 -11.25
C ARG A 399 -13.57 4.63 -10.32
N VAL A 400 -13.78 3.59 -9.51
CA VAL A 400 -12.76 2.98 -8.65
C VAL A 400 -12.74 1.48 -8.93
N TYR A 401 -11.63 1.01 -9.45
CA TYR A 401 -11.39 -0.42 -9.66
C TYR A 401 -10.72 -0.99 -8.42
N ARG A 402 -11.41 -1.92 -7.72
CA ARG A 402 -10.82 -2.63 -6.58
C ARG A 402 -10.30 -3.98 -7.02
N GLN A 403 -9.01 -4.22 -6.83
CA GLN A 403 -8.43 -5.55 -7.02
C GLN A 403 -8.02 -6.15 -5.70
N ASP A 404 -8.53 -7.35 -5.46
CA ASP A 404 -8.12 -8.22 -4.37
C ASP A 404 -7.29 -9.40 -4.87
N PHE A 405 -6.64 -10.11 -3.94
CA PHE A 405 -5.90 -11.32 -4.23
C PHE A 405 -5.81 -12.22 -2.99
N ASN A 406 -6.74 -13.17 -2.87
CA ASN A 406 -6.86 -14.10 -1.74
C ASN A 406 -6.20 -15.45 -2.08
N PHE A 407 -4.95 -15.40 -2.55
CA PHE A 407 -4.23 -16.56 -3.03
C PHE A 407 -2.72 -16.42 -2.73
N ALA A 408 -2.02 -17.54 -2.55
CA ALA A 408 -0.56 -17.62 -2.38
C ALA A 408 0.08 -18.17 -3.66
N PRO A 409 0.56 -17.33 -4.59
CA PRO A 409 0.91 -17.74 -5.95
C PRO A 409 2.26 -18.44 -6.06
N LEU A 410 3.14 -18.36 -5.05
CA LEU A 410 4.52 -18.87 -5.13
C LEU A 410 4.59 -20.34 -5.60
N ALA A 411 3.71 -21.18 -5.08
CA ALA A 411 3.71 -22.60 -5.43
C ALA A 411 3.38 -22.85 -6.91
N CYS A 412 2.50 -22.04 -7.51
CA CYS A 412 2.18 -22.11 -8.95
C CYS A 412 3.37 -21.66 -9.80
N PHE A 413 4.08 -20.60 -9.41
CA PHE A 413 5.30 -20.15 -10.09
C PHE A 413 6.36 -21.26 -10.07
N VAL A 414 6.61 -21.86 -8.88
CA VAL A 414 7.57 -22.97 -8.73
C VAL A 414 7.21 -24.18 -9.59
N ALA A 415 5.92 -24.55 -9.66
CA ALA A 415 5.47 -25.69 -10.44
C ALA A 415 5.59 -25.48 -11.96
N ALA A 416 5.58 -24.22 -12.42
CA ALA A 416 5.67 -23.86 -13.83
C ALA A 416 7.11 -23.67 -14.35
N GLU A 417 8.11 -23.62 -13.46
CA GLU A 417 9.49 -23.27 -13.82
C GLU A 417 10.40 -24.49 -14.00
N ALA A 418 11.23 -24.48 -15.06
CA ALA A 418 12.33 -25.41 -15.23
C ALA A 418 13.55 -24.97 -14.38
N GLU A 419 14.50 -25.90 -14.14
CA GLU A 419 15.71 -25.65 -13.32
C GLU A 419 16.57 -24.47 -13.82
N ASP A 420 16.61 -24.26 -15.14
CA ASP A 420 17.34 -23.17 -15.79
C ASP A 420 16.47 -21.92 -16.07
N ARG A 421 15.27 -21.86 -15.48
CA ARG A 421 14.27 -20.79 -15.66
C ARG A 421 13.66 -20.31 -14.33
N ILE A 422 14.32 -20.55 -13.20
CA ILE A 422 13.82 -20.19 -11.87
C ILE A 422 13.65 -18.69 -11.75
N GLY A 423 12.41 -18.24 -11.46
CA GLY A 423 12.01 -16.84 -11.31
C GLY A 423 11.52 -16.18 -12.61
N ALA A 424 11.59 -16.85 -13.76
CA ALA A 424 11.16 -16.29 -15.04
C ALA A 424 9.62 -16.14 -15.11
N VAL A 425 8.87 -17.16 -14.72
CA VAL A 425 7.40 -17.13 -14.73
C VAL A 425 6.88 -16.07 -13.77
N GLU A 426 7.42 -16.01 -12.56
CA GLU A 426 7.12 -14.95 -11.59
C GLU A 426 7.39 -13.56 -12.17
N ASN A 427 8.54 -13.35 -12.81
CA ASN A 427 8.93 -12.06 -13.38
C ASN A 427 7.99 -11.61 -14.50
N HIS A 428 7.60 -12.52 -15.39
CA HIS A 428 6.64 -12.23 -16.46
C HIS A 428 5.25 -11.94 -15.90
N HIS A 429 4.80 -12.68 -14.89
CA HIS A 429 3.53 -12.42 -14.20
C HIS A 429 3.52 -11.01 -13.59
N VAL A 430 4.61 -10.62 -12.90
CA VAL A 430 4.77 -9.27 -12.34
C VAL A 430 4.70 -8.18 -13.42
N GLN A 431 5.39 -8.38 -14.54
CA GLN A 431 5.32 -7.43 -15.67
C GLN A 431 3.91 -7.35 -16.24
N GLY A 432 3.22 -8.47 -16.36
CA GLY A 432 1.82 -8.55 -16.81
C GLY A 432 0.87 -7.83 -15.85
N TYR A 433 1.00 -8.05 -14.54
CA TYR A 433 0.22 -7.38 -13.50
C TYR A 433 0.36 -5.85 -13.56
N LEU A 434 1.59 -5.35 -13.65
CA LEU A 434 1.84 -3.91 -13.76
C LEU A 434 1.27 -3.33 -15.06
N ARG A 435 1.44 -4.03 -16.19
CA ARG A 435 0.88 -3.63 -17.49
C ARG A 435 -0.65 -3.64 -17.47
N TYR A 436 -1.27 -4.61 -16.81
CA TYR A 436 -2.72 -4.68 -16.65
C TYR A 436 -3.27 -3.40 -16.03
N TRP A 437 -2.73 -2.97 -14.92
CA TRP A 437 -3.17 -1.76 -14.24
C TRP A 437 -2.84 -0.48 -15.02
N ASP A 438 -1.64 -0.40 -15.59
CA ASP A 438 -1.26 0.73 -16.44
C ASP A 438 -2.22 0.90 -17.62
N GLU A 439 -2.66 -0.18 -18.26
CA GLU A 439 -3.62 -0.15 -19.36
C GLU A 439 -5.03 0.25 -18.90
N LEU A 440 -5.52 -0.25 -17.76
CA LEU A 440 -6.82 0.17 -17.22
C LEU A 440 -6.85 1.67 -16.92
N ILE A 441 -5.82 2.20 -16.27
CA ILE A 441 -5.70 3.64 -15.97
C ILE A 441 -5.62 4.44 -17.28
N ARG A 442 -4.79 4.03 -18.21
CA ARG A 442 -4.61 4.72 -19.50
C ARG A 442 -5.89 4.77 -20.34
N ARG A 443 -6.67 3.69 -20.35
CA ARG A 443 -7.91 3.57 -21.15
C ARG A 443 -9.10 4.28 -20.52
N ASN A 444 -9.05 4.55 -19.21
CA ASN A 444 -10.15 5.13 -18.44
C ASN A 444 -9.66 6.36 -17.65
N PRO A 445 -9.52 7.53 -18.29
CA PRO A 445 -9.14 8.76 -17.59
C PRO A 445 -10.04 9.01 -16.37
N GLY A 446 -9.42 9.40 -15.24
CA GLY A 446 -10.11 9.58 -13.97
C GLY A 446 -10.39 8.29 -13.19
N LEU A 447 -10.09 7.10 -13.72
CA LEU A 447 -10.09 5.87 -12.95
C LEU A 447 -8.88 5.84 -12.02
N TRP A 448 -9.09 5.40 -10.79
CA TRP A 448 -8.01 5.02 -9.89
C TRP A 448 -8.27 3.65 -9.27
N ILE A 449 -7.24 3.06 -8.70
CA ILE A 449 -7.26 1.67 -8.24
C ILE A 449 -7.18 1.61 -6.73
N ASP A 450 -8.01 0.77 -6.12
CA ASP A 450 -7.90 0.31 -4.75
C ASP A 450 -7.22 -1.07 -4.74
N SER A 451 -6.07 -1.17 -4.08
CA SER A 451 -5.29 -2.39 -3.95
C SER A 451 -5.66 -3.14 -2.67
N CYS A 452 -6.00 -4.41 -2.84
CA CYS A 452 -6.14 -5.37 -1.76
C CYS A 452 -5.45 -6.69 -2.15
N ALA A 453 -4.94 -7.41 -1.17
CA ALA A 453 -4.43 -8.77 -1.35
C ALA A 453 -4.59 -9.53 -0.01
N SER A 454 -5.81 -9.91 0.35
CA SER A 454 -6.22 -10.26 1.71
C SER A 454 -5.74 -9.16 2.68
N GLY A 455 -6.10 -7.91 2.39
CA GLY A 455 -5.54 -6.74 3.02
C GLY A 455 -4.28 -6.22 2.31
N GLY A 456 -3.20 -6.03 3.07
CA GLY A 456 -2.00 -5.31 2.65
C GLY A 456 -0.84 -6.12 2.11
N ARG A 457 -1.03 -7.38 1.73
CA ARG A 457 0.07 -8.26 1.31
C ARG A 457 0.80 -7.85 0.03
N ARG A 458 0.26 -6.85 -0.73
CA ARG A 458 0.88 -6.24 -1.93
C ARG A 458 1.10 -4.73 -1.81
N ASN A 459 1.47 -4.24 -0.64
CA ASN A 459 1.71 -2.82 -0.41
C ASN A 459 3.14 -2.36 -0.79
N ASP A 460 3.73 -2.91 -1.86
CA ASP A 460 5.00 -2.47 -2.39
C ASP A 460 4.88 -1.15 -3.19
N LEU A 461 6.01 -0.48 -3.44
CA LEU A 461 6.01 0.85 -4.00
C LEU A 461 5.54 0.91 -5.48
N ASP A 462 5.75 -0.14 -6.29
CA ASP A 462 5.27 -0.19 -7.67
C ASP A 462 3.74 -0.36 -7.73
N THR A 463 3.18 -1.14 -6.80
CA THR A 463 1.74 -1.24 -6.58
C THR A 463 1.17 0.11 -6.14
N MET A 464 1.80 0.75 -5.14
CA MET A 464 1.33 2.02 -4.58
C MET A 464 1.44 3.21 -5.53
N ARG A 465 2.26 3.15 -6.56
CA ARG A 465 2.29 4.16 -7.64
C ARG A 465 1.04 4.14 -8.51
N ARG A 466 0.30 3.05 -8.51
CA ARG A 466 -0.88 2.79 -9.35
C ARG A 466 -2.17 2.76 -8.56
N ALA A 467 -2.05 2.53 -7.24
CA ALA A 467 -3.18 2.25 -6.38
C ALA A 467 -3.02 2.85 -4.98
N VAL A 468 -4.11 2.86 -4.23
CA VAL A 468 -4.11 3.13 -2.79
C VAL A 468 -4.67 1.91 -2.05
N PRO A 469 -4.20 1.59 -0.84
CA PRO A 469 -4.72 0.47 -0.09
C PRO A 469 -5.92 0.93 0.76
N LEU A 470 -7.11 1.00 0.16
CA LEU A 470 -8.30 1.30 0.95
C LEU A 470 -8.53 0.24 2.04
N HIS A 471 -8.05 -0.98 1.80
CA HIS A 471 -8.06 -2.04 2.81
C HIS A 471 -6.66 -2.60 3.02
N TYR A 472 -5.86 -1.96 3.87
CA TYR A 472 -4.44 -2.26 4.07
C TYR A 472 -4.15 -3.49 4.94
N THR A 473 -5.17 -4.12 5.53
CA THR A 473 -5.10 -5.37 6.31
C THR A 473 -6.48 -5.94 6.55
N ASP A 474 -6.62 -7.27 6.55
CA ASP A 474 -7.87 -7.98 6.88
C ASP A 474 -8.00 -8.25 8.39
N VAL A 475 -6.98 -7.98 9.18
CA VAL A 475 -7.02 -8.25 10.63
C VAL A 475 -7.76 -7.17 11.40
N GLY A 476 -8.37 -7.58 12.49
CA GLY A 476 -8.83 -6.66 13.52
C GLY A 476 -10.02 -5.80 13.12
N TYR A 477 -10.95 -6.32 12.30
CA TYR A 477 -12.25 -5.67 12.15
C TYR A 477 -12.86 -5.42 13.52
N GLY A 478 -12.96 -4.13 13.91
CA GLY A 478 -13.44 -3.71 15.24
C GLY A 478 -12.44 -3.82 16.38
N ASN A 479 -11.23 -4.34 16.18
CA ASN A 479 -10.18 -4.29 17.19
C ASN A 479 -9.38 -2.99 17.06
N HIS A 480 -9.81 -1.94 17.76
CA HIS A 480 -9.25 -0.61 17.63
C HIS A 480 -7.77 -0.51 18.06
N PRO A 481 -7.29 -1.09 19.18
CA PRO A 481 -5.89 -1.02 19.56
C PRO A 481 -4.94 -1.60 18.49
N ILE A 482 -5.30 -2.73 17.85
CA ILE A 482 -4.53 -3.29 16.75
C ILE A 482 -4.51 -2.32 15.56
N LYS A 483 -5.66 -1.73 15.21
CA LYS A 483 -5.75 -0.73 14.14
C LYS A 483 -4.90 0.51 14.43
N GLN A 484 -4.88 1.00 15.67
CA GLN A 484 -4.05 2.15 16.09
C GLN A 484 -2.56 1.91 15.80
N LYS A 485 -2.04 0.71 16.15
CA LYS A 485 -0.66 0.30 15.82
C LYS A 485 -0.40 0.31 14.31
N GLN A 486 -1.32 -0.27 13.54
CA GLN A 486 -1.20 -0.39 12.08
C GLN A 486 -1.37 0.97 11.39
N HIS A 487 -2.29 1.83 11.83
CA HIS A 487 -2.42 3.22 11.35
C HIS A 487 -1.10 3.99 11.51
N ARG A 488 -0.38 3.81 12.61
CA ARG A 488 0.94 4.42 12.81
C ARG A 488 1.92 4.00 11.71
N ALA A 489 1.93 2.73 11.31
CA ALA A 489 2.76 2.25 10.20
C ALA A 489 2.33 2.87 8.87
N MET A 490 1.02 2.90 8.60
CA MET A 490 0.48 3.50 7.39
C MET A 490 0.82 4.99 7.31
N PHE A 491 0.52 5.80 8.33
CA PHE A 491 0.88 7.21 8.36
C PHE A 491 2.38 7.46 8.15
N THR A 492 3.23 6.50 8.53
CA THR A 492 4.69 6.60 8.38
C THR A 492 5.17 6.34 6.93
N TRP A 493 4.53 5.40 6.21
CA TRP A 493 5.03 4.88 4.93
C TRP A 493 4.09 5.03 3.75
N ILE A 494 2.79 4.81 3.96
CA ILE A 494 1.74 4.86 2.94
C ILE A 494 0.66 5.83 3.43
N PRO A 495 0.86 7.14 3.28
CA PRO A 495 0.07 8.16 3.97
C PRO A 495 -1.39 8.30 3.48
N TYR A 496 -1.81 7.58 2.43
CA TYR A 496 -3.20 7.49 2.01
C TYR A 496 -3.68 6.04 2.17
N PHE A 497 -4.60 5.84 3.08
CA PHE A 497 -5.22 4.54 3.38
C PHE A 497 -6.62 4.78 3.97
N ARG A 498 -7.38 3.72 4.14
CA ARG A 498 -8.74 3.78 4.70
C ARG A 498 -8.76 3.13 6.08
N ALA A 499 -9.43 3.79 7.02
CA ALA A 499 -9.96 3.15 8.23
C ALA A 499 -11.45 2.86 8.07
N HIS A 500 -11.98 1.96 8.88
CA HIS A 500 -13.40 1.70 9.02
C HIS A 500 -13.83 1.88 10.48
N ASN A 501 -15.08 2.31 10.70
CA ASN A 501 -15.63 2.54 12.03
C ASN A 501 -16.44 1.36 12.58
N MET A 502 -16.18 0.15 12.10
CA MET A 502 -16.71 -1.07 12.74
C MET A 502 -16.10 -1.21 14.14
N SER A 503 -16.90 -1.53 15.13
CA SER A 503 -16.46 -1.74 16.50
C SER A 503 -17.05 -3.03 17.05
N TRP A 504 -16.18 -3.95 17.45
CA TRP A 504 -16.54 -5.18 18.17
C TRP A 504 -15.94 -5.22 19.57
N ASP A 505 -15.28 -4.15 19.99
CA ASP A 505 -14.75 -4.04 21.33
C ASP A 505 -15.91 -3.87 22.33
N LYS A 506 -15.80 -4.57 23.43
CA LYS A 506 -16.75 -4.54 24.53
C LYS A 506 -16.21 -3.71 25.69
N PRO A 507 -17.09 -3.24 26.60
CA PRO A 507 -16.65 -2.49 27.78
C PRO A 507 -15.68 -3.23 28.71
N ASP A 508 -15.58 -4.56 28.59
CA ASP A 508 -14.63 -5.40 29.31
C ASP A 508 -13.28 -5.57 28.60
N GLY A 509 -13.10 -4.90 27.44
CA GLY A 509 -11.87 -4.96 26.63
C GLY A 509 -11.76 -6.19 25.75
N THR A 510 -12.77 -7.04 25.71
CA THR A 510 -12.77 -8.20 24.79
C THR A 510 -13.27 -7.79 23.41
N TYR A 511 -12.83 -8.51 22.39
CA TYR A 511 -13.27 -8.41 21.02
C TYR A 511 -14.06 -9.66 20.65
N GLY A 512 -14.95 -9.58 19.71
CA GLY A 512 -15.54 -10.80 19.23
C GLY A 512 -16.86 -10.66 18.54
N GLY A 513 -17.00 -11.58 17.55
CA GLY A 513 -18.07 -11.68 16.62
C GLY A 513 -19.44 -11.65 17.25
N GLY A 514 -20.27 -10.87 16.70
CA GLY A 514 -21.68 -10.66 16.90
C GLY A 514 -22.18 -9.86 15.73
N ASP A 515 -23.45 -9.48 15.76
CA ASP A 515 -24.02 -8.59 14.77
C ASP A 515 -23.16 -7.32 14.67
N HIS A 516 -22.98 -6.81 13.45
CA HIS A 516 -22.24 -5.58 13.22
C HIS A 516 -22.97 -4.41 13.88
N PRO A 517 -22.51 -3.90 15.04
CA PRO A 517 -23.21 -2.83 15.71
C PRO A 517 -23.12 -1.54 14.91
N VAL A 518 -24.14 -0.71 14.99
CA VAL A 518 -24.09 0.65 14.43
C VAL A 518 -22.93 1.40 15.09
N PRO A 519 -22.08 2.09 14.32
CA PRO A 519 -20.91 2.77 14.85
C PRO A 519 -21.28 3.82 15.92
N ASP A 520 -20.63 3.74 17.08
CA ASP A 520 -20.70 4.78 18.11
C ASP A 520 -19.60 5.84 17.91
N GLU A 521 -19.54 6.85 18.77
CA GLU A 521 -18.54 7.93 18.65
C GLU A 521 -17.11 7.40 18.75
N PHE A 522 -16.85 6.47 19.67
CA PHE A 522 -15.53 5.87 19.83
C PHE A 522 -15.05 5.13 18.57
N ALA A 523 -15.96 4.46 17.86
CA ALA A 523 -15.64 3.81 16.59
C ALA A 523 -15.25 4.82 15.51
N TYR A 524 -15.95 5.95 15.40
CA TYR A 524 -15.58 7.04 14.48
C TYR A 524 -14.23 7.68 14.86
N GLU A 525 -14.00 7.90 16.16
CA GLU A 525 -12.74 8.48 16.65
C GLU A 525 -11.52 7.57 16.31
N ASN A 526 -11.72 6.25 16.29
CA ASN A 526 -10.70 5.29 15.89
C ASN A 526 -10.54 5.15 14.36
N ALA A 527 -11.43 5.75 13.59
CA ALA A 527 -11.42 5.68 12.14
C ALA A 527 -10.88 6.96 11.47
N MET A 528 -10.16 7.80 12.19
CA MET A 528 -9.49 8.98 11.63
C MET A 528 -8.31 8.55 10.78
N ALA A 529 -8.52 8.61 9.48
CA ALA A 529 -7.56 8.26 8.42
C ALA A 529 -7.97 9.02 7.14
N PRO A 530 -7.10 9.16 6.14
CA PRO A 530 -7.40 9.89 4.91
C PRO A 530 -8.62 9.41 4.14
N ALA A 531 -8.98 8.13 4.27
CA ALA A 531 -10.26 7.64 3.79
C ALA A 531 -11.00 6.88 4.90
N LEU A 532 -12.32 6.93 4.87
CA LEU A 532 -13.22 6.27 5.83
C LEU A 532 -14.12 5.29 5.10
N THR A 533 -14.34 4.08 5.64
CA THR A 533 -15.56 3.33 5.35
C THR A 533 -16.48 3.47 6.53
N ASP A 534 -17.63 4.11 6.29
CA ASP A 534 -18.66 4.24 7.29
C ASP A 534 -19.56 3.00 7.25
N MET A 535 -19.57 2.27 8.36
CA MET A 535 -20.31 1.03 8.55
C MET A 535 -21.74 1.27 9.06
N LEU A 536 -22.25 2.52 8.95
CA LEU A 536 -23.63 2.84 9.27
C LEU A 536 -24.60 1.98 8.45
N HIS A 537 -25.54 1.33 9.09
CA HIS A 537 -26.60 0.61 8.38
C HIS A 537 -27.60 1.57 7.74
N TYR A 538 -28.02 1.33 6.51
CA TYR A 538 -29.03 2.17 5.86
C TYR A 538 -30.41 2.08 6.53
N THR A 539 -30.64 1.04 7.35
CA THR A 539 -31.84 0.86 8.18
C THR A 539 -31.72 1.48 9.58
N ALA A 540 -30.62 2.20 9.87
CA ALA A 540 -30.40 2.83 11.18
C ALA A 540 -31.47 3.91 11.52
N GLY A 541 -31.55 4.26 12.80
CA GLY A 541 -32.45 5.30 13.29
C GLY A 541 -31.94 6.73 13.06
N GLU A 542 -32.82 7.73 13.22
CA GLU A 542 -32.48 9.15 13.03
C GLU A 542 -31.32 9.62 13.96
N ALA A 543 -31.25 9.08 15.18
CA ALA A 543 -30.17 9.42 16.12
C ALA A 543 -28.79 8.98 15.57
N ASP A 544 -28.73 7.81 14.93
CA ASP A 544 -27.51 7.28 14.34
C ASP A 544 -27.12 8.05 13.08
N TYR A 545 -28.09 8.41 12.24
CA TYR A 545 -27.87 9.30 11.11
C TYR A 545 -27.36 10.69 11.55
N GLY A 546 -27.92 11.22 12.64
CA GLY A 546 -27.47 12.47 13.24
C GLY A 546 -26.01 12.41 13.72
N ARG A 547 -25.65 11.29 14.38
CA ARG A 547 -24.27 11.03 14.79
C ARG A 547 -23.33 10.91 13.59
N ALA A 548 -23.70 10.11 12.59
CA ALA A 548 -22.90 9.91 11.40
C ALA A 548 -22.60 11.24 10.68
N ARG A 549 -23.60 12.07 10.44
CA ARG A 549 -23.41 13.41 9.83
C ARG A 549 -22.40 14.26 10.60
N ARG A 550 -22.49 14.29 11.94
CA ARG A 550 -21.57 15.05 12.78
C ARG A 550 -20.15 14.47 12.72
N MET A 551 -20.01 13.15 12.87
CA MET A 551 -18.71 12.49 12.90
C MET A 551 -18.04 12.47 11.53
N GLN A 552 -18.76 12.32 10.44
CA GLN A 552 -18.22 12.46 9.08
C GLN A 552 -17.70 13.89 8.81
N ALA A 553 -18.38 14.91 9.31
CA ALA A 553 -17.90 16.29 9.18
C ALA A 553 -16.59 16.51 9.97
N LEU A 554 -16.49 15.96 11.18
CA LEU A 554 -15.28 15.99 12.01
C LEU A 554 -14.13 15.25 11.32
N TRP A 555 -14.40 14.01 10.87
CA TRP A 555 -13.47 13.18 10.15
C TRP A 555 -12.91 13.91 8.90
N ARG A 556 -13.77 14.49 8.06
CA ARG A 556 -13.35 15.14 6.82
C ARG A 556 -12.38 16.27 7.08
N ARG A 557 -12.61 17.08 8.11
CA ARG A 557 -11.69 18.13 8.53
C ARG A 557 -10.33 17.58 8.97
N ALA A 558 -10.31 16.50 9.75
CA ALA A 558 -9.06 15.87 10.18
C ALA A 558 -8.34 15.24 8.98
N ALA A 559 -9.04 14.52 8.12
CA ALA A 559 -8.48 13.83 6.96
C ALA A 559 -7.83 14.78 5.93
N GLU A 560 -8.37 15.97 5.71
CA GLU A 560 -7.74 17.02 4.90
C GLU A 560 -6.39 17.45 5.47
N MET A 561 -6.29 17.56 6.81
CA MET A 561 -5.03 17.88 7.49
C MET A 561 -4.05 16.70 7.45
N GLU A 562 -4.53 15.46 7.55
CA GLU A 562 -3.70 14.24 7.45
C GLU A 562 -2.99 14.12 6.10
N LEU A 563 -3.63 14.56 5.02
CA LEU A 563 -3.03 14.58 3.69
C LEU A 563 -2.03 15.71 3.48
N SER A 564 -2.16 16.80 4.23
CA SER A 564 -1.44 18.06 3.97
C SER A 564 -0.34 18.37 4.98
N TYR A 565 -0.46 17.86 6.23
CA TYR A 565 0.38 18.28 7.35
C TYR A 565 1.39 17.22 7.78
N ASP A 566 2.36 17.63 8.57
CA ASP A 566 3.39 16.75 9.13
C ASP A 566 2.80 15.89 10.24
N TYR A 567 3.14 14.61 10.23
CA TYR A 567 2.66 13.59 11.17
C TYR A 567 3.64 13.35 12.30
N TYR A 568 3.14 13.37 13.52
CA TYR A 568 3.89 13.09 14.75
C TYR A 568 3.11 12.08 15.61
N PRO A 569 3.55 10.81 15.71
CA PRO A 569 3.02 9.88 16.69
C PRO A 569 3.46 10.34 18.10
N LEU A 570 2.53 10.46 19.03
CA LEU A 570 2.75 10.92 20.40
C LEU A 570 2.84 9.79 21.40
N THR A 571 2.49 8.56 21.01
CA THR A 571 2.55 7.35 21.82
C THR A 571 3.21 6.22 21.05
N GLU A 572 3.80 5.27 21.80
CA GLU A 572 4.18 3.96 21.27
C GLU A 572 3.09 2.95 21.64
N THR A 573 2.25 2.64 20.66
CA THR A 573 1.13 1.75 20.85
C THR A 573 1.57 0.30 20.71
N ASN A 574 1.27 -0.52 21.69
CA ASN A 574 1.60 -1.95 21.71
C ASN A 574 0.46 -2.84 21.20
N ALA A 575 -0.59 -2.26 20.64
CA ALA A 575 -1.82 -2.93 20.19
C ALA A 575 -2.63 -3.54 21.37
N ASP A 576 -2.59 -2.91 22.53
CA ASP A 576 -3.27 -3.35 23.72
C ASP A 576 -4.34 -2.33 24.16
N ALA A 577 -5.46 -2.85 24.68
CA ALA A 577 -6.55 -2.04 25.23
C ALA A 577 -6.14 -1.28 26.52
N HIS A 578 -4.99 -1.60 27.13
CA HIS A 578 -4.42 -0.90 28.28
C HIS A 578 -3.59 0.35 27.91
N ASP A 579 -3.36 0.60 26.62
CA ASP A 579 -2.53 1.72 26.16
C ASP A 579 -3.37 2.92 25.75
N TRP A 580 -2.83 4.13 25.98
CA TRP A 580 -3.29 5.35 25.35
C TRP A 580 -2.81 5.37 23.89
N TYR A 581 -3.62 5.96 22.99
CA TYR A 581 -3.19 6.30 21.65
C TYR A 581 -3.27 7.81 21.43
N ALA A 582 -2.22 8.40 20.87
CA ALA A 582 -2.25 9.81 20.54
C ALA A 582 -1.38 10.12 19.32
N MET A 583 -1.85 11.09 18.53
CA MET A 583 -1.16 11.60 17.36
C MET A 583 -1.37 13.11 17.19
N GLN A 584 -0.46 13.74 16.48
CA GLN A 584 -0.56 15.14 16.08
C GLN A 584 -0.29 15.28 14.60
N PHE A 585 -1.08 16.13 13.95
CA PHE A 585 -0.79 16.65 12.63
C PHE A 585 -0.56 18.16 12.72
N ASP A 586 0.60 18.63 12.22
CA ASP A 586 1.06 20.01 12.39
C ASP A 586 1.34 20.68 11.05
N GLY A 587 0.55 21.68 10.70
CA GLY A 587 0.73 22.57 9.55
C GLY A 587 1.45 23.86 9.92
N GLU A 588 1.57 24.81 9.00
CA GLU A 588 2.23 26.09 9.25
C GLU A 588 1.48 26.96 10.25
N ARG A 589 0.15 27.02 10.14
CA ARG A 589 -0.69 27.92 10.94
C ARG A 589 -1.69 27.20 11.84
N GLU A 590 -1.93 25.94 11.59
CA GLU A 590 -2.92 25.14 12.27
C GLU A 590 -2.55 23.66 12.28
N GLY A 591 -3.28 22.88 13.04
CA GLY A 591 -3.14 21.45 13.13
C GLY A 591 -4.18 20.82 14.04
N PHE A 592 -4.00 19.57 14.36
CA PHE A 592 -4.83 18.92 15.38
C PHE A 592 -4.02 17.91 16.21
N VAL A 593 -4.55 17.65 17.39
CA VAL A 593 -4.12 16.56 18.28
C VAL A 593 -5.31 15.64 18.49
N GLN A 594 -5.12 14.36 18.24
CA GLN A 594 -6.07 13.32 18.63
C GLN A 594 -5.51 12.52 19.80
N VAL A 595 -6.35 12.24 20.80
CA VAL A 595 -6.02 11.39 21.94
C VAL A 595 -7.17 10.42 22.16
N ILE A 596 -6.84 9.14 22.34
CA ILE A 596 -7.79 8.07 22.64
C ILE A 596 -7.35 7.38 23.93
N ARG A 597 -8.29 7.30 24.89
CA ARG A 597 -8.19 6.42 26.04
C ARG A 597 -8.89 5.10 25.75
N ASN A 598 -8.14 4.05 25.53
CA ASN A 598 -8.68 2.72 25.27
C ASN A 598 -9.40 2.15 26.49
N THR A 599 -10.13 1.05 26.28
CA THR A 599 -11.13 0.49 27.19
C THR A 599 -10.55 0.12 28.58
N LEU A 600 -9.35 -0.43 28.63
CA LEU A 600 -8.74 -0.95 29.87
C LEU A 600 -7.66 -0.03 30.47
N VAL A 601 -7.45 1.15 29.92
CA VAL A 601 -6.51 2.14 30.48
C VAL A 601 -6.97 2.55 31.88
N GLU A 602 -6.17 2.30 32.90
CA GLU A 602 -6.55 2.58 34.30
C GLU A 602 -6.51 4.07 34.64
N ASP A 603 -5.43 4.76 34.29
CA ASP A 603 -5.26 6.18 34.53
C ASP A 603 -6.20 6.99 33.63
N ASP A 604 -6.97 7.89 34.22
CA ASP A 604 -7.90 8.78 33.50
C ASP A 604 -7.21 9.99 32.90
N THR A 605 -5.94 10.19 33.21
CA THR A 605 -5.17 11.36 32.81
C THR A 605 -3.82 10.92 32.20
N ALA A 606 -3.49 11.51 31.06
CA ALA A 606 -2.17 11.35 30.43
C ALA A 606 -1.58 12.71 30.02
N THR A 607 -0.28 12.73 29.80
CA THR A 607 0.46 13.93 29.36
C THR A 607 1.29 13.58 28.14
N PHE A 608 1.13 14.32 27.06
CA PHE A 608 1.78 14.07 25.78
C PHE A 608 2.74 15.22 25.42
N SER A 609 3.91 14.88 24.88
CA SER A 609 4.86 15.86 24.33
C SER A 609 4.47 16.20 22.89
N LEU A 610 3.96 17.40 22.68
CA LEU A 610 3.63 17.88 21.34
C LEU A 610 4.86 18.38 20.60
N TYR A 611 4.78 18.34 19.28
CA TYR A 611 5.66 19.09 18.40
C TYR A 611 5.19 20.55 18.41
N ILE A 612 6.04 21.45 18.88
CA ILE A 612 5.68 22.86 19.10
C ILE A 612 6.71 23.80 18.46
N GLU A 613 6.22 24.91 17.97
CA GLU A 613 7.03 26.03 17.45
C GLU A 613 7.34 27.01 18.58
N ASP A 614 8.61 27.38 18.71
CA ASP A 614 9.07 28.29 19.76
C ASP A 614 8.43 29.69 19.62
N GLY A 615 7.95 30.20 20.75
CA GLY A 615 7.34 31.53 20.82
C GLY A 615 5.88 31.61 20.37
N ALA A 616 5.31 30.57 19.79
CA ALA A 616 3.91 30.55 19.34
C ALA A 616 2.90 30.45 20.50
N VAL A 617 1.72 30.99 20.27
CA VAL A 617 0.55 30.81 21.13
C VAL A 617 -0.45 29.93 20.39
N TYR A 618 -0.83 28.82 21.00
CA TYR A 618 -1.76 27.84 20.44
C TYR A 618 -3.18 28.07 20.98
N THR A 619 -4.14 28.28 20.11
CA THR A 619 -5.55 28.31 20.47
C THR A 619 -6.17 26.96 20.08
N PHE A 620 -6.40 26.11 21.06
CA PHE A 620 -7.07 24.80 20.88
C PHE A 620 -8.57 24.96 20.91
N THR A 621 -9.27 24.23 20.05
CA THR A 621 -10.74 24.10 20.01
C THR A 621 -11.08 22.63 19.96
N ASP A 622 -11.86 22.14 20.94
CA ASP A 622 -12.33 20.76 20.97
C ASP A 622 -13.59 20.56 20.08
N GLU A 623 -14.08 19.31 20.00
CA GLU A 623 -15.25 18.92 19.21
C GLU A 623 -16.54 19.63 19.64
N ASP A 624 -16.63 20.04 20.92
CA ASP A 624 -17.77 20.73 21.50
C ASP A 624 -17.68 22.26 21.29
N GLY A 625 -16.58 22.75 20.65
CA GLY A 625 -16.34 24.16 20.41
C GLY A 625 -15.72 24.91 21.60
N ASN A 626 -15.32 24.21 22.68
CA ASN A 626 -14.64 24.85 23.80
C ASN A 626 -13.23 25.24 23.39
N THR A 627 -12.82 26.44 23.74
CA THR A 627 -11.50 26.97 23.38
C THR A 627 -10.59 27.15 24.58
N CYS A 628 -9.29 26.90 24.42
CA CYS A 628 -8.28 27.25 25.39
C CYS A 628 -6.99 27.71 24.70
N GLN A 629 -6.29 28.67 25.32
CA GLN A 629 -5.00 29.13 24.83
C GLN A 629 -3.86 28.58 25.69
N LYS A 630 -2.78 28.19 25.05
CA LYS A 630 -1.54 27.71 25.68
C LYS A 630 -0.33 28.30 24.94
N THR A 631 0.64 28.80 25.67
CA THR A 631 1.91 29.21 25.08
C THR A 631 2.78 27.99 24.78
N ALA A 632 3.72 28.11 23.85
CA ALA A 632 4.73 27.08 23.59
C ALA A 632 5.45 26.64 24.88
N ASP A 633 5.81 27.59 25.77
CA ASP A 633 6.44 27.30 27.06
C ASP A 633 5.56 26.44 27.97
N ALA A 634 4.26 26.70 28.02
CA ALA A 634 3.33 25.86 28.78
C ALA A 634 3.22 24.44 28.19
N LEU A 635 3.23 24.32 26.87
CA LEU A 635 3.16 23.03 26.17
C LEU A 635 4.46 22.19 26.28
N ARG A 636 5.62 22.81 26.55
CA ARG A 636 6.86 22.07 26.87
C ARG A 636 6.75 21.24 28.14
N ASN A 637 5.86 21.61 29.06
CA ASN A 637 5.52 20.81 30.24
C ASN A 637 4.53 19.68 29.91
N GLY A 638 4.10 19.57 28.67
CA GLY A 638 3.22 18.57 28.11
C GLY A 638 1.77 19.00 27.95
N PHE A 639 1.11 18.36 27.01
CA PHE A 639 -0.33 18.48 26.75
C PHE A 639 -1.05 17.47 27.65
N ARG A 640 -1.61 17.96 28.77
CA ARG A 640 -2.32 17.10 29.74
C ARG A 640 -3.79 16.95 29.35
N VAL A 641 -4.27 15.71 29.31
CA VAL A 641 -5.62 15.32 28.90
C VAL A 641 -6.23 14.39 29.94
N THR A 642 -7.50 14.59 30.27
CA THR A 642 -8.30 13.67 31.11
C THR A 642 -9.51 13.23 30.32
N LEU A 643 -9.68 11.93 30.11
CA LEU A 643 -10.80 11.34 29.36
C LEU A 643 -11.46 10.19 30.12
N PRO A 644 -12.77 9.97 29.96
CA PRO A 644 -13.40 8.71 30.34
C PRO A 644 -12.76 7.52 29.63
N ARG A 645 -12.96 6.30 30.15
CA ARG A 645 -12.59 5.07 29.43
C ARG A 645 -13.34 4.96 28.12
N ARG A 646 -12.70 4.38 27.10
CA ARG A 646 -13.29 4.14 25.80
C ARG A 646 -13.83 5.45 25.16
N THR A 647 -12.96 6.44 25.11
CA THR A 647 -13.28 7.77 24.57
C THR A 647 -12.05 8.30 23.82
N GLY A 648 -12.29 8.84 22.65
CA GLY A 648 -11.35 9.66 21.92
C GLY A 648 -11.74 11.13 21.97
N ARG A 649 -10.82 11.99 21.62
CA ARG A 649 -11.09 13.41 21.42
C ARG A 649 -10.10 14.05 20.47
N ILE A 650 -10.56 14.98 19.66
CA ILE A 650 -9.76 15.77 18.74
C ILE A 650 -9.77 17.24 19.21
N TRP A 651 -8.59 17.83 19.25
CA TRP A 651 -8.43 19.27 19.44
C TRP A 651 -7.78 19.85 18.19
N PHE A 652 -8.50 20.65 17.45
CA PHE A 652 -7.94 21.48 16.41
C PHE A 652 -7.26 22.70 17.04
N TYR A 653 -6.17 23.16 16.48
CA TYR A 653 -5.52 24.37 16.98
C TYR A 653 -5.07 25.29 15.85
N THR A 654 -4.97 26.58 16.18
CA THR A 654 -4.32 27.59 15.37
C THR A 654 -3.12 28.15 16.11
N LYS A 655 -2.09 28.57 15.36
CA LYS A 655 -0.87 29.21 15.87
C LYS A 655 -0.97 30.71 15.64
N GLY A 656 -0.71 31.51 16.70
CA GLY A 656 -0.68 32.98 16.68
C GLY A 656 0.62 33.54 17.18
#